data_a877f01f1dc39498e8967901964d4b7e
#
_entry.id   a877f01f1dc39498e8967901964d4b7e
#
_cell.length_a   1.000
_cell.length_b   1.000
_cell.length_c   1.000
_cell.angle_alpha   90.00
_cell.angle_beta   90.00
_cell.angle_gamma   90.00
#
_symmetry.space_group_name_H-M   'P 1'
#
loop_
_entity.id
_entity.type
_entity.pdbx_description
1 polymer ?
#
loop_
_entity_poly.entity_id
_entity_poly.type
_entity_poly.pdbx_seq_one_letter_code
_entity_poly.pdbx_strand_id
1 'polypeptide(L)'
;MQTLAPFRACFAVLATVVTFGVLFPHARTWGFHFLAYYSFESRLLLAGAAALLAWLSLWPSWIAAAAARIRQVQLHPLLFDAILALLCGVAFYVFASAMPLLGDGQLWIDELSNPDADIWGRRGPLTLAALDQLHYALRPLTGMDVPGVFRLTSALSGVVAVLAWLRFARAAGVKPLAALLWGFAWGGVALFFGYVELYVLMAGALSVMLALMLISVRRGKFSLWVPLLAVLAAALNYAAVTFWPAVAAYVAWGVSKRPLKTKGVFFTAGGLMVAAAGAYFVTGWHRGTSVLLPLWSSGASASSYVFQPRHLADLANGLVLACGPFFALLCGQLAARRDRREWSGERLLLTLALVFPLAAYLMHNSHLGMARDWDIGCALLLAVPFASLSLWSEWQPSPRERAAALPLVAAWLMLVTIPWIGVQACEARALTRFTHVLRLDPERSASGWDYLGAFYRLRNEPDQWARCYEEALKHSDNPRFHYNLAIYHISRREWEQALGQINAVRDAVYADSVVTGWETRLIDTRQLLEMGRAYENLSGTADASMVYRLASQLDPNSSLPPVAMAEMVVRTRDLTRAEEMFRMIFARDAAQESEAKRFYVSLVQEPSVARRIEGYCGLAAVARIEGDAAGAHESLSHALSLSHDDSLIAAYLASLPQ
;
A
#
# COMPACT_ATOMS: atom_id res chain seq x y z
N MET A 1 16.72 41.60 13.41
CA MET A 1 15.35 41.51 12.83
C MET A 1 15.29 41.38 11.30
N GLN A 2 16.32 41.80 10.61
CA GLN A 2 16.38 41.70 9.12
C GLN A 2 16.34 40.25 8.58
N THR A 3 16.81 39.28 9.36
CA THR A 3 16.86 37.84 8.97
C THR A 3 15.53 37.09 9.11
N LEU A 4 14.59 37.59 9.91
CA LEU A 4 13.26 37.00 10.07
C LEU A 4 12.25 37.40 8.99
N ALA A 5 12.47 38.51 8.30
CA ALA A 5 11.53 38.99 7.28
C ALA A 5 11.37 38.00 6.12
N PRO A 6 12.44 37.45 5.50
CA PRO A 6 12.32 36.45 4.43
C PRO A 6 11.71 35.13 4.93
N PHE A 7 12.01 34.70 6.15
CA PHE A 7 11.40 33.52 6.77
C PHE A 7 9.87 33.72 6.91
N ARG A 8 9.43 34.86 7.45
CA ARG A 8 8.01 35.19 7.59
C ARG A 8 7.30 35.32 6.25
N ALA A 9 7.95 35.97 5.26
CA ALA A 9 7.38 36.12 3.94
C ALA A 9 7.16 34.75 3.25
N CYS A 10 8.15 33.87 3.29
CA CYS A 10 8.00 32.51 2.76
C CYS A 10 6.89 31.74 3.50
N PHE A 11 6.83 31.86 4.82
CA PHE A 11 5.78 31.23 5.62
C PHE A 11 4.38 31.76 5.27
N ALA A 12 4.23 33.07 5.04
CA ALA A 12 2.97 33.67 4.61
C ALA A 12 2.54 33.13 3.23
N VAL A 13 3.49 32.99 2.28
CA VAL A 13 3.23 32.36 0.97
C VAL A 13 2.75 30.92 1.15
N LEU A 14 3.45 30.12 1.97
CA LEU A 14 3.05 28.73 2.24
C LEU A 14 1.65 28.65 2.89
N ALA A 15 1.32 29.52 3.84
CA ALA A 15 0.00 29.57 4.46
C ALA A 15 -1.09 29.96 3.44
N THR A 16 -0.79 30.90 2.53
CA THR A 16 -1.71 31.27 1.44
C THR A 16 -1.96 30.10 0.49
N VAL A 17 -0.90 29.35 0.11
CA VAL A 17 -1.02 28.17 -0.74
C VAL A 17 -1.89 27.10 -0.08
N VAL A 18 -1.70 26.84 1.23
CA VAL A 18 -2.53 25.90 1.99
C VAL A 18 -4.00 26.37 2.03
N THR A 19 -4.22 27.65 2.30
CA THR A 19 -5.59 28.23 2.33
C THR A 19 -6.27 28.09 0.96
N PHE A 20 -5.56 28.39 -0.12
CA PHE A 20 -6.04 28.16 -1.48
C PHE A 20 -6.43 26.69 -1.70
N GLY A 21 -5.58 25.74 -1.31
CA GLY A 21 -5.87 24.32 -1.43
C GLY A 21 -7.14 23.89 -0.66
N VAL A 22 -7.39 24.47 0.52
CA VAL A 22 -8.60 24.19 1.29
C VAL A 22 -9.86 24.76 0.64
N LEU A 23 -9.77 25.93 0.03
CA LEU A 23 -10.89 26.59 -0.66
C LEU A 23 -11.20 25.91 -2.01
N PHE A 24 -10.19 25.39 -2.69
CA PHE A 24 -10.29 24.74 -4.00
C PHE A 24 -9.76 23.30 -3.95
N PRO A 25 -10.40 22.39 -3.20
CA PRO A 25 -9.90 21.02 -3.03
C PRO A 25 -9.87 20.22 -4.32
N HIS A 26 -10.69 20.57 -5.33
CA HIS A 26 -10.69 19.95 -6.66
C HIS A 26 -9.54 20.43 -7.54
N ALA A 27 -8.88 21.55 -7.20
CA ALA A 27 -7.58 21.85 -7.77
C ALA A 27 -6.57 20.79 -7.33
N ARG A 28 -5.55 20.52 -8.16
CA ARG A 28 -4.54 19.49 -7.88
C ARG A 28 -3.62 19.92 -6.72
N THR A 29 -4.16 19.98 -5.48
CA THR A 29 -3.51 20.48 -4.26
C THR A 29 -3.39 19.40 -3.18
N TRP A 30 -3.28 18.14 -3.58
CA TRP A 30 -3.35 16.94 -2.75
C TRP A 30 -2.34 16.88 -1.58
N GLY A 31 -1.24 17.62 -1.66
CA GLY A 31 -0.18 17.64 -0.65
C GLY A 31 -0.44 18.58 0.54
N PHE A 32 -1.48 19.43 0.49
CA PHE A 32 -1.69 20.43 1.53
C PHE A 32 -3.15 20.85 1.77
N HIS A 33 -4.14 20.23 1.14
CA HIS A 33 -5.56 20.55 1.34
C HIS A 33 -6.27 19.72 2.43
N PHE A 34 -5.53 19.17 3.37
CA PHE A 34 -6.07 18.20 4.34
C PHE A 34 -7.21 18.73 5.20
N LEU A 35 -7.21 20.01 5.51
CA LEU A 35 -8.31 20.64 6.24
C LEU A 35 -9.66 20.57 5.49
N ALA A 36 -9.65 20.39 4.15
CA ALA A 36 -10.88 20.26 3.37
C ALA A 36 -11.73 19.03 3.79
N TYR A 37 -11.14 18.02 4.42
CA TYR A 37 -11.81 16.80 4.88
C TYR A 37 -12.34 16.88 6.32
N TYR A 38 -12.23 18.03 6.98
CA TYR A 38 -12.72 18.26 8.33
C TYR A 38 -14.05 19.00 8.32
N SER A 39 -14.82 18.86 9.41
CA SER A 39 -16.02 19.69 9.62
C SER A 39 -15.65 21.18 9.72
N PHE A 40 -16.60 22.05 9.47
CA PHE A 40 -16.37 23.49 9.51
C PHE A 40 -15.80 23.94 10.85
N GLU A 41 -16.32 23.44 11.97
CA GLU A 41 -15.88 23.76 13.33
C GLU A 41 -14.43 23.33 13.56
N SER A 42 -14.07 22.12 13.10
CA SER A 42 -12.70 21.62 13.21
C SER A 42 -11.73 22.43 12.36
N ARG A 43 -12.15 22.88 11.17
CA ARG A 43 -11.35 23.77 10.31
C ARG A 43 -11.10 25.11 11.02
N LEU A 44 -12.15 25.71 11.59
CA LEU A 44 -12.04 26.97 12.35
C LEU A 44 -11.12 26.82 13.55
N LEU A 45 -11.23 25.73 14.31
CA LEU A 45 -10.36 25.45 15.46
C LEU A 45 -8.88 25.37 15.05
N LEU A 46 -8.57 24.57 14.04
CA LEU A 46 -7.18 24.35 13.60
C LEU A 46 -6.60 25.60 12.92
N ALA A 47 -7.39 26.28 12.07
CA ALA A 47 -6.99 27.53 11.44
C ALA A 47 -6.84 28.67 12.46
N GLY A 48 -7.75 28.75 13.42
CA GLY A 48 -7.68 29.69 14.54
C GLY A 48 -6.46 29.48 15.43
N ALA A 49 -6.15 28.21 15.76
CA ALA A 49 -4.94 27.87 16.49
C ALA A 49 -3.67 28.24 15.71
N ALA A 50 -3.63 27.98 14.41
CA ALA A 50 -2.53 28.37 13.55
C ALA A 50 -2.40 29.92 13.46
N ALA A 51 -3.50 30.63 13.30
CA ALA A 51 -3.52 32.10 13.29
C ALA A 51 -3.04 32.68 14.62
N LEU A 52 -3.50 32.12 15.76
CA LEU A 52 -3.03 32.51 17.08
C LEU A 52 -1.51 32.30 17.23
N LEU A 53 -0.98 31.14 16.80
CA LEU A 53 0.45 30.88 16.83
C LEU A 53 1.23 31.84 15.92
N ALA A 54 0.70 32.12 14.72
CA ALA A 54 1.29 33.12 13.83
C ALA A 54 1.27 34.52 14.45
N TRP A 55 0.18 34.92 15.11
CA TRP A 55 0.07 36.17 15.82
C TRP A 55 1.04 36.25 17.01
N LEU A 56 1.15 35.18 17.82
CA LEU A 56 2.12 35.10 18.92
C LEU A 56 3.55 35.28 18.43
N SER A 57 3.89 34.87 17.20
CA SER A 57 5.20 35.09 16.58
C SER A 57 5.59 36.57 16.46
N LEU A 58 4.62 37.48 16.50
CA LEU A 58 4.82 38.94 16.48
C LEU A 58 5.26 39.48 17.84
N TRP A 59 5.04 38.71 18.93
CA TRP A 59 5.33 39.10 20.32
C TRP A 59 6.43 38.22 20.96
N PRO A 60 7.64 38.17 20.37
CA PRO A 60 8.67 37.22 20.78
C PRO A 60 9.18 37.44 22.20
N SER A 61 9.09 38.65 22.75
CA SER A 61 9.48 38.95 24.14
C SER A 61 8.59 38.24 25.17
N TRP A 62 7.28 38.15 24.92
CA TRP A 62 6.34 37.45 25.79
C TRP A 62 6.59 35.94 25.81
N ILE A 63 6.81 35.35 24.61
CA ILE A 63 7.13 33.93 24.50
C ILE A 63 8.47 33.59 25.17
N ALA A 64 9.47 34.43 24.97
CA ALA A 64 10.77 34.25 25.61
C ALA A 64 10.66 34.34 27.15
N ALA A 65 9.87 35.28 27.67
CA ALA A 65 9.62 35.42 29.10
C ALA A 65 8.83 34.23 29.67
N ALA A 66 7.81 33.74 28.96
CA ALA A 66 7.05 32.55 29.33
C ALA A 66 7.94 31.29 29.33
N ALA A 67 8.75 31.12 28.31
CA ALA A 67 9.68 29.98 28.18
C ALA A 67 10.77 29.99 29.28
N ALA A 68 11.19 31.17 29.73
CA ALA A 68 12.16 31.30 30.85
C ALA A 68 11.56 30.91 32.22
N ARG A 69 10.24 31.02 32.38
CA ARG A 69 9.51 30.64 33.59
C ARG A 69 9.27 29.14 33.73
N ILE A 70 9.30 28.39 32.60
CA ILE A 70 9.13 26.94 32.64
C ILE A 70 10.40 26.35 33.27
N ARG A 71 10.31 25.84 34.50
CA ARG A 71 11.39 25.11 35.14
C ARG A 71 11.75 23.90 34.27
N GLN A 72 13.01 23.85 33.85
CA GLN A 72 13.53 22.68 33.16
C GLN A 72 13.58 21.53 34.16
N VAL A 73 12.85 20.47 33.89
CA VAL A 73 12.98 19.22 34.65
C VAL A 73 14.39 18.71 34.43
N GLN A 74 15.14 18.57 35.55
CA GLN A 74 16.54 18.11 35.53
C GLN A 74 16.59 16.58 35.40
N LEU A 75 16.11 16.05 34.27
CA LEU A 75 16.30 14.64 33.92
C LEU A 75 17.64 14.44 33.20
N HIS A 76 18.22 13.25 33.39
CA HIS A 76 19.39 12.85 32.58
C HIS A 76 19.05 12.97 31.09
N PRO A 77 19.90 13.61 30.27
CA PRO A 77 19.58 13.92 28.88
C PRO A 77 19.16 12.72 28.06
N LEU A 78 19.76 11.55 28.29
CA LEU A 78 19.42 10.31 27.58
C LEU A 78 18.04 9.79 27.96
N LEU A 79 17.68 9.85 29.24
CA LEU A 79 16.38 9.44 29.74
C LEU A 79 15.29 10.36 29.23
N PHE A 80 15.52 11.66 29.18
CA PHE A 80 14.61 12.64 28.64
C PHE A 80 14.32 12.38 27.14
N ASP A 81 15.36 12.13 26.32
CA ASP A 81 15.22 11.81 24.92
C ASP A 81 14.44 10.49 24.72
N ALA A 82 14.72 9.47 25.54
CA ALA A 82 14.01 8.20 25.48
C ALA A 82 12.53 8.35 25.83
N ILE A 83 12.20 9.12 26.87
CA ILE A 83 10.80 9.40 27.24
C ILE A 83 10.09 10.13 26.11
N LEU A 84 10.69 11.17 25.53
CA LEU A 84 10.08 11.90 24.39
C LEU A 84 9.86 10.99 23.18
N ALA A 85 10.83 10.16 22.85
CA ALA A 85 10.70 9.23 21.73
C ALA A 85 9.62 8.18 21.98
N LEU A 86 9.50 7.66 23.20
CA LEU A 86 8.44 6.71 23.57
C LEU A 86 7.06 7.38 23.54
N LEU A 87 6.92 8.62 24.00
CA LEU A 87 5.67 9.37 23.90
C LEU A 87 5.28 9.58 22.43
N CYS A 88 6.26 9.90 21.56
CA CYS A 88 6.01 9.95 20.12
C CYS A 88 5.60 8.57 19.57
N GLY A 89 6.23 7.48 20.03
CA GLY A 89 5.88 6.11 19.64
C GLY A 89 4.45 5.73 20.02
N VAL A 90 4.01 6.12 21.22
CA VAL A 90 2.60 5.98 21.64
C VAL A 90 1.68 6.76 20.70
N ALA A 91 2.02 8.00 20.36
CA ALA A 91 1.23 8.80 19.42
C ALA A 91 1.20 8.16 18.01
N PHE A 92 2.33 7.64 17.53
CA PHE A 92 2.42 6.92 16.24
C PHE A 92 1.52 5.69 16.20
N TYR A 93 1.43 4.95 17.30
CA TYR A 93 0.60 3.77 17.41
C TYR A 93 -0.89 4.08 17.56
N VAL A 94 -1.22 5.06 18.42
CA VAL A 94 -2.63 5.43 18.73
C VAL A 94 -3.31 6.12 17.55
N PHE A 95 -2.59 7.02 16.87
CA PHE A 95 -3.10 7.74 15.70
C PHE A 95 -2.67 7.09 14.39
N ALA A 96 -2.51 5.78 14.39
CA ALA A 96 -2.12 5.03 13.21
C ALA A 96 -3.15 5.16 12.08
N SER A 97 -2.69 5.04 10.84
CA SER A 97 -3.54 5.01 9.65
C SER A 97 -4.64 3.96 9.79
N ALA A 98 -5.88 4.37 9.57
CA ALA A 98 -7.05 3.50 9.66
C ALA A 98 -7.20 2.60 8.42
N MET A 99 -6.58 2.97 7.29
CA MET A 99 -6.82 2.35 5.99
C MET A 99 -5.50 2.10 5.22
N PRO A 100 -5.29 0.90 4.66
CA PRO A 100 -4.12 0.58 3.84
C PRO A 100 -4.33 0.86 2.34
N LEU A 101 -5.17 1.83 1.97
CA LEU A 101 -5.60 2.04 0.58
C LEU A 101 -4.67 2.93 -0.25
N LEU A 102 -3.87 3.80 0.39
CA LEU A 102 -2.86 4.60 -0.31
C LEU A 102 -1.62 3.74 -0.59
N GLY A 103 -0.90 4.05 -1.65
CA GLY A 103 0.25 3.26 -2.07
C GLY A 103 -0.13 1.82 -2.44
N ASP A 104 0.77 0.89 -2.13
CA ASP A 104 0.63 -0.55 -2.33
C ASP A 104 0.20 -1.30 -1.05
N GLY A 105 -0.29 -0.59 -0.02
CA GLY A 105 -0.52 -1.16 1.31
C GLY A 105 -1.42 -2.39 1.33
N GLN A 106 -2.51 -2.41 0.55
CA GLN A 106 -3.37 -3.59 0.44
C GLN A 106 -2.65 -4.77 -0.20
N LEU A 107 -1.83 -4.51 -1.23
CA LEU A 107 -1.01 -5.55 -1.87
C LEU A 107 -0.09 -6.23 -0.86
N TRP A 108 0.58 -5.46 0.01
CA TRP A 108 1.49 -6.00 1.01
C TRP A 108 0.76 -6.80 2.10
N ILE A 109 -0.45 -6.41 2.46
CA ILE A 109 -1.29 -7.19 3.39
C ILE A 109 -1.65 -8.53 2.76
N ASP A 110 -2.11 -8.53 1.51
CA ASP A 110 -2.52 -9.74 0.79
C ASP A 110 -1.32 -10.69 0.60
N GLU A 111 -0.15 -10.17 0.23
CA GLU A 111 1.09 -10.95 0.07
C GLU A 111 1.53 -11.61 1.39
N LEU A 112 1.58 -10.86 2.50
CA LEU A 112 1.98 -11.40 3.80
C LEU A 112 0.91 -12.28 4.45
N SER A 113 -0.33 -12.21 3.98
CA SER A 113 -1.41 -13.10 4.43
C SER A 113 -1.43 -14.42 3.67
N ASN A 114 -0.75 -14.50 2.53
CA ASN A 114 -0.65 -15.70 1.70
C ASN A 114 0.65 -16.46 2.01
N PRO A 115 0.59 -17.67 2.61
CA PRO A 115 1.79 -18.44 2.95
C PRO A 115 2.61 -18.92 1.74
N ASP A 116 2.00 -18.93 0.55
CA ASP A 116 2.64 -19.38 -0.70
C ASP A 116 3.23 -18.20 -1.52
N ALA A 117 3.22 -16.97 -0.99
CA ALA A 117 3.73 -15.81 -1.70
C ALA A 117 5.25 -15.82 -1.85
N ASP A 118 5.75 -15.52 -3.05
CA ASP A 118 7.19 -15.33 -3.29
C ASP A 118 7.63 -13.94 -2.79
N ILE A 119 7.97 -13.86 -1.52
CA ILE A 119 8.44 -12.64 -0.85
C ILE A 119 9.79 -12.18 -1.43
N TRP A 120 10.66 -13.12 -1.83
CA TRP A 120 12.03 -12.83 -2.27
C TRP A 120 12.09 -12.22 -3.67
N GLY A 121 11.08 -12.46 -4.50
CA GLY A 121 10.96 -11.87 -5.82
C GLY A 121 10.47 -10.41 -5.82
N ARG A 122 10.12 -9.83 -4.65
CA ARG A 122 9.50 -8.50 -4.51
C ARG A 122 10.51 -7.38 -4.24
N ARG A 123 10.03 -6.14 -4.35
CA ARG A 123 10.78 -4.92 -4.00
C ARG A 123 10.92 -4.84 -2.48
N GLY A 124 12.15 -4.85 -1.95
CA GLY A 124 12.38 -4.80 -0.50
C GLY A 124 12.22 -6.15 0.21
N PRO A 125 12.86 -7.21 -0.28
CA PRO A 125 12.68 -8.57 0.26
C PRO A 125 13.06 -8.68 1.74
N LEU A 126 14.05 -7.93 2.20
CA LEU A 126 14.44 -7.96 3.61
C LEU A 126 13.37 -7.32 4.52
N THR A 127 12.69 -6.27 4.05
CA THR A 127 11.56 -5.69 4.80
C THR A 127 10.40 -6.67 4.88
N LEU A 128 10.01 -7.29 3.76
CA LEU A 128 8.93 -8.29 3.74
C LEU A 128 9.27 -9.49 4.61
N ALA A 129 10.48 -10.04 4.50
CA ALA A 129 10.94 -11.15 5.34
C ALA A 129 10.93 -10.79 6.85
N ALA A 130 11.35 -9.57 7.20
CA ALA A 130 11.33 -9.12 8.59
C ALA A 130 9.89 -8.98 9.12
N LEU A 131 8.97 -8.45 8.32
CA LEU A 131 7.55 -8.31 8.67
C LEU A 131 6.86 -9.68 8.79
N ASP A 132 7.14 -10.60 7.85
CA ASP A 132 6.63 -11.97 7.87
C ASP A 132 7.08 -12.72 9.13
N GLN A 133 8.37 -12.71 9.43
CA GLN A 133 8.92 -13.35 10.64
C GLN A 133 8.36 -12.73 11.92
N LEU A 134 8.18 -11.41 11.93
CA LEU A 134 7.57 -10.73 13.06
C LEU A 134 6.09 -11.09 13.22
N HIS A 135 5.34 -11.20 12.12
CA HIS A 135 3.96 -11.68 12.13
C HIS A 135 3.88 -13.11 12.66
N TYR A 136 4.70 -14.00 12.13
CA TYR A 136 4.77 -15.40 12.59
C TYR A 136 5.07 -15.51 14.09
N ALA A 137 6.00 -14.70 14.60
CA ALA A 137 6.38 -14.70 16.02
C ALA A 137 5.30 -14.08 16.94
N LEU A 138 4.62 -13.01 16.51
CA LEU A 138 3.67 -12.29 17.35
C LEU A 138 2.26 -12.88 17.32
N ARG A 139 1.84 -13.45 16.20
CA ARG A 139 0.48 -13.98 16.02
C ARG A 139 0.07 -14.98 17.11
N PRO A 140 0.89 -16.00 17.48
CA PRO A 140 0.50 -16.96 18.52
C PRO A 140 0.46 -16.36 19.92
N LEU A 141 1.20 -15.27 20.18
CA LEU A 141 1.30 -14.63 21.49
C LEU A 141 0.24 -13.54 21.72
N THR A 142 -0.14 -12.83 20.68
CA THR A 142 -0.95 -11.60 20.78
C THR A 142 -2.21 -11.63 19.92
N GLY A 143 -2.34 -12.59 19.01
CA GLY A 143 -3.40 -12.61 17.98
C GLY A 143 -3.23 -11.52 16.91
N MET A 144 -2.06 -10.86 16.84
CA MET A 144 -1.83 -9.71 15.96
C MET A 144 -1.91 -10.13 14.48
N ASP A 145 -2.72 -9.40 13.73
CA ASP A 145 -2.86 -9.53 12.27
C ASP A 145 -1.74 -8.80 11.51
N VAL A 146 -1.68 -8.97 10.19
CA VAL A 146 -0.67 -8.32 9.33
C VAL A 146 -0.73 -6.78 9.44
N PRO A 147 -1.89 -6.10 9.37
CA PRO A 147 -1.98 -4.66 9.62
C PRO A 147 -1.43 -4.22 10.97
N GLY A 148 -1.65 -5.02 12.01
CA GLY A 148 -1.12 -4.78 13.36
C GLY A 148 0.41 -4.81 13.40
N VAL A 149 1.03 -5.75 12.67
CA VAL A 149 2.49 -5.83 12.54
C VAL A 149 3.06 -4.57 11.86
N PHE A 150 2.44 -4.11 10.77
CA PHE A 150 2.84 -2.85 10.13
C PHE A 150 2.71 -1.66 11.08
N ARG A 151 1.60 -1.56 11.82
CA ARG A 151 1.38 -0.50 12.82
C ARG A 151 2.47 -0.47 13.89
N LEU A 152 2.79 -1.63 14.47
CA LEU A 152 3.84 -1.76 15.48
C LEU A 152 5.21 -1.39 14.92
N THR A 153 5.56 -1.94 13.75
CA THR A 153 6.85 -1.72 13.11
C THR A 153 7.04 -0.25 12.72
N SER A 154 5.97 0.40 12.22
CA SER A 154 5.97 1.83 11.91
C SER A 154 6.23 2.67 13.15
N ALA A 155 5.54 2.40 14.25
CA ALA A 155 5.72 3.13 15.50
C ALA A 155 7.13 2.95 16.07
N LEU A 156 7.66 1.72 16.08
CA LEU A 156 9.03 1.44 16.55
C LEU A 156 10.08 2.13 15.67
N SER A 157 9.92 2.08 14.35
CA SER A 157 10.80 2.79 13.42
C SER A 157 10.75 4.31 13.66
N GLY A 158 9.56 4.85 13.94
CA GLY A 158 9.39 6.25 14.33
C GLY A 158 10.10 6.62 15.63
N VAL A 159 10.05 5.76 16.65
CA VAL A 159 10.82 5.93 17.89
C VAL A 159 12.32 6.03 17.60
N VAL A 160 12.83 5.13 16.76
CA VAL A 160 14.24 5.12 16.33
C VAL A 160 14.60 6.41 15.58
N ALA A 161 13.75 6.87 14.67
CA ALA A 161 13.96 8.12 13.93
C ALA A 161 13.95 9.34 14.85
N VAL A 162 13.01 9.45 15.78
CA VAL A 162 12.96 10.54 16.77
C VAL A 162 14.20 10.56 17.64
N LEU A 163 14.66 9.39 18.13
CA LEU A 163 15.91 9.30 18.88
C LEU A 163 17.10 9.79 18.06
N ALA A 164 17.17 9.42 16.78
CA ALA A 164 18.23 9.88 15.87
C ALA A 164 18.21 11.41 15.70
N TRP A 165 17.04 12.03 15.52
CA TRP A 165 16.88 13.50 15.44
C TRP A 165 17.30 14.18 16.74
N LEU A 166 16.86 13.69 17.91
CA LEU A 166 17.21 14.25 19.21
C LEU A 166 18.72 14.14 19.48
N ARG A 167 19.36 13.03 19.10
CA ARG A 167 20.82 12.85 19.22
C ARG A 167 21.59 13.82 18.35
N PHE A 168 21.19 13.97 17.08
CA PHE A 168 21.79 14.95 16.20
C PHE A 168 21.54 16.38 16.69
N ALA A 169 20.32 16.71 17.12
CA ALA A 169 19.96 18.02 17.65
C ALA A 169 20.85 18.42 18.83
N ARG A 170 21.08 17.50 19.77
CA ARG A 170 22.00 17.74 20.90
C ARG A 170 23.44 18.02 20.45
N ALA A 171 23.93 17.24 19.47
CA ALA A 171 25.25 17.46 18.88
C ALA A 171 25.32 18.80 18.14
N ALA A 172 24.20 19.29 17.65
CA ALA A 172 24.03 20.56 16.99
C ALA A 172 23.72 21.74 17.93
N GLY A 173 23.60 21.49 19.24
CA GLY A 173 23.24 22.52 20.23
C GLY A 173 21.77 22.98 20.13
N VAL A 174 20.89 22.19 19.51
CA VAL A 174 19.46 22.47 19.36
C VAL A 174 18.68 21.86 20.53
N LYS A 175 17.74 22.63 21.10
CA LYS A 175 16.88 22.13 22.18
C LYS A 175 15.92 21.04 21.68
N PRO A 176 15.62 19.99 22.50
CA PRO A 176 14.79 18.86 22.08
C PRO A 176 13.42 19.24 21.53
N LEU A 177 12.72 20.20 22.16
CA LEU A 177 11.42 20.67 21.67
C LEU A 177 11.50 21.29 20.26
N ALA A 178 12.52 22.09 19.97
CA ALA A 178 12.74 22.63 18.64
C ALA A 178 13.06 21.51 17.64
N ALA A 179 13.82 20.49 18.08
CA ALA A 179 14.11 19.32 17.26
C ALA A 179 12.85 18.55 16.86
N LEU A 180 11.93 18.33 17.82
CA LEU A 180 10.65 17.69 17.54
C LEU A 180 9.78 18.55 16.59
N LEU A 181 9.68 19.86 16.80
CA LEU A 181 8.92 20.75 15.91
C LEU A 181 9.45 20.67 14.47
N TRP A 182 10.76 20.71 14.27
CA TRP A 182 11.35 20.58 12.93
C TRP A 182 11.21 19.18 12.35
N GLY A 183 11.31 18.12 13.18
CA GLY A 183 11.08 16.74 12.75
C GLY A 183 9.63 16.51 12.30
N PHE A 184 8.66 16.97 13.09
CA PHE A 184 7.24 16.84 12.77
C PHE A 184 6.76 17.79 11.67
N ALA A 185 7.51 18.85 11.38
CA ALA A 185 7.21 19.73 10.24
C ALA A 185 7.51 19.07 8.87
N TRP A 186 8.25 17.98 8.86
CA TRP A 186 8.42 17.11 7.70
C TRP A 186 7.17 16.22 7.54
N GLY A 187 6.43 16.36 6.43
CA GLY A 187 5.19 15.60 6.20
C GLY A 187 5.38 14.08 6.15
N GLY A 188 6.59 13.61 5.87
CA GLY A 188 6.96 12.19 5.91
C GLY A 188 6.92 11.57 7.32
N VAL A 189 6.76 12.34 8.37
CA VAL A 189 6.50 11.82 9.72
C VAL A 189 5.27 10.91 9.74
N ALA A 190 4.31 11.12 8.82
CA ALA A 190 3.13 10.29 8.67
C ALA A 190 3.44 8.82 8.35
N LEU A 191 4.60 8.52 7.78
CA LEU A 191 5.08 7.14 7.58
C LEU A 191 5.12 6.34 8.89
N PHE A 192 5.40 7.01 10.00
CA PHE A 192 5.52 6.36 11.32
C PHE A 192 4.17 6.15 12.02
N PHE A 193 3.09 6.72 11.49
CA PHE A 193 1.73 6.57 12.02
C PHE A 193 1.03 5.33 11.42
N GLY A 194 1.66 4.16 11.52
CA GLY A 194 1.06 2.89 11.14
C GLY A 194 0.78 2.76 9.64
N TYR A 195 1.50 3.50 8.82
CA TYR A 195 1.35 3.44 7.38
C TYR A 195 1.86 2.11 6.83
N VAL A 196 1.04 1.45 6.00
CA VAL A 196 1.33 0.11 5.47
C VAL A 196 2.14 0.26 4.20
N GLU A 197 3.46 0.31 4.34
CA GLU A 197 4.41 0.40 3.22
C GLU A 197 5.81 -0.09 3.57
N LEU A 198 6.61 -0.39 2.57
CA LEU A 198 7.96 -0.95 2.74
C LEU A 198 9.05 0.07 3.08
N TYR A 199 8.71 1.38 3.12
CA TYR A 199 9.70 2.45 3.37
C TYR A 199 10.02 2.66 4.85
N VAL A 200 9.20 2.16 5.75
CA VAL A 200 9.23 2.52 7.17
C VAL A 200 10.51 2.05 7.86
N LEU A 201 10.90 0.77 7.69
CA LEU A 201 12.14 0.24 8.28
C LEU A 201 13.37 0.92 7.69
N MET A 202 13.37 1.16 6.37
CA MET A 202 14.41 1.93 5.68
C MET A 202 14.54 3.33 6.27
N ALA A 203 13.41 4.03 6.50
CA ALA A 203 13.40 5.39 7.06
C ALA A 203 14.02 5.43 8.47
N GLY A 204 13.73 4.43 9.31
CA GLY A 204 14.38 4.27 10.62
C GLY A 204 15.90 4.09 10.51
N ALA A 205 16.34 3.15 9.67
CA ALA A 205 17.76 2.86 9.44
C ALA A 205 18.51 4.07 8.87
N LEU A 206 17.93 4.75 7.87
CA LEU A 206 18.49 5.98 7.28
C LEU A 206 18.55 7.13 8.29
N SER A 207 17.56 7.26 9.19
CA SER A 207 17.59 8.29 10.24
C SER A 207 18.78 8.09 11.16
N VAL A 208 19.06 6.85 11.57
CA VAL A 208 20.25 6.51 12.39
C VAL A 208 21.54 6.76 11.61
N MET A 209 21.59 6.34 10.35
CA MET A 209 22.73 6.55 9.45
C MET A 209 23.06 8.04 9.32
N LEU A 210 22.07 8.87 8.98
CA LEU A 210 22.24 10.32 8.83
C LEU A 210 22.71 10.97 10.15
N ALA A 211 22.09 10.64 11.28
CA ALA A 211 22.50 11.15 12.58
C ALA A 211 23.97 10.81 12.90
N LEU A 212 24.35 9.53 12.74
CA LEU A 212 25.72 9.07 12.98
C LEU A 212 26.72 9.73 12.04
N MET A 213 26.40 9.86 10.77
CA MET A 213 27.20 10.50 9.76
C MET A 213 27.51 11.97 10.14
N LEU A 214 26.46 12.74 10.45
CA LEU A 214 26.58 14.16 10.77
C LEU A 214 27.28 14.38 12.12
N ILE A 215 26.95 13.60 13.15
CA ILE A 215 27.63 13.64 14.47
C ILE A 215 29.11 13.28 14.32
N SER A 216 29.43 12.29 13.51
CA SER A 216 30.81 11.84 13.27
C SER A 216 31.66 12.96 12.65
N VAL A 217 31.11 13.66 11.65
CA VAL A 217 31.81 14.78 11.01
C VAL A 217 31.99 15.95 11.98
N ARG A 218 30.99 16.31 12.75
CA ARG A 218 31.09 17.36 13.78
C ARG A 218 32.15 17.03 14.84
N ARG A 219 32.29 15.75 15.21
CA ARG A 219 33.28 15.28 16.20
C ARG A 219 34.65 14.98 15.60
N GLY A 220 34.80 15.03 14.29
CA GLY A 220 36.03 14.65 13.60
C GLY A 220 36.36 13.16 13.70
N LYS A 221 35.42 12.29 14.06
CA LYS A 221 35.61 10.85 14.28
C LYS A 221 34.83 10.05 13.24
N PHE A 222 35.50 9.14 12.54
CA PHE A 222 34.87 8.25 11.56
C PHE A 222 34.16 7.07 12.24
N SER A 223 32.96 6.71 11.77
CA SER A 223 32.19 5.57 12.24
C SER A 223 31.93 4.59 11.10
N LEU A 224 32.32 3.32 11.28
CA LEU A 224 32.02 2.24 10.33
C LEU A 224 30.52 1.88 10.27
N TRP A 225 29.75 2.24 11.27
CA TRP A 225 28.32 1.99 11.29
C TRP A 225 27.57 2.74 10.16
N VAL A 226 28.10 3.86 9.69
CA VAL A 226 27.45 4.65 8.62
C VAL A 226 27.35 3.84 7.30
N PRO A 227 28.44 3.33 6.72
CA PRO A 227 28.33 2.51 5.51
C PRO A 227 27.59 1.19 5.75
N LEU A 228 27.70 0.57 6.91
CA LEU A 228 26.93 -0.66 7.23
C LEU A 228 25.42 -0.39 7.26
N LEU A 229 24.99 0.70 7.88
CA LEU A 229 23.58 1.12 7.89
C LEU A 229 23.10 1.52 6.50
N ALA A 230 23.96 2.09 5.66
CA ALA A 230 23.60 2.39 4.26
C ALA A 230 23.32 1.12 3.46
N VAL A 231 24.12 0.06 3.64
CA VAL A 231 23.89 -1.25 3.03
C VAL A 231 22.59 -1.89 3.58
N LEU A 232 22.41 -1.87 4.90
CA LEU A 232 21.19 -2.37 5.52
C LEU A 232 19.94 -1.63 4.99
N ALA A 233 19.97 -0.30 4.93
CA ALA A 233 18.87 0.50 4.42
C ALA A 233 18.55 0.17 2.96
N ALA A 234 19.57 -0.05 2.12
CA ALA A 234 19.39 -0.47 0.72
C ALA A 234 18.82 -1.90 0.60
N ALA A 235 19.21 -2.82 1.50
CA ALA A 235 18.63 -4.15 1.56
C ALA A 235 17.17 -4.14 2.04
N LEU A 236 16.81 -3.21 2.92
CA LEU A 236 15.42 -2.99 3.34
C LEU A 236 14.57 -2.40 2.22
N ASN A 237 15.08 -1.39 1.51
CA ASN A 237 14.43 -0.83 0.33
C ASN A 237 15.46 -0.12 -0.56
N TYR A 238 15.43 -0.42 -1.85
CA TYR A 238 16.39 0.08 -2.84
C TYR A 238 16.41 1.62 -2.97
N ALA A 239 15.36 2.32 -2.60
CA ALA A 239 15.30 3.79 -2.62
C ALA A 239 16.44 4.42 -1.77
N ALA A 240 16.94 3.70 -0.76
CA ALA A 240 18.08 4.14 0.05
C ALA A 240 19.38 4.31 -0.72
N VAL A 241 19.54 3.69 -1.91
CA VAL A 241 20.72 3.85 -2.76
C VAL A 241 20.94 5.31 -3.18
N THR A 242 19.88 6.10 -3.26
CA THR A 242 19.94 7.53 -3.57
C THR A 242 20.74 8.35 -2.54
N PHE A 243 20.93 7.84 -1.32
CA PHE A 243 21.76 8.45 -0.26
C PHE A 243 23.25 8.04 -0.36
N TRP A 244 23.61 7.07 -1.21
CA TRP A 244 24.97 6.58 -1.30
C TRP A 244 26.02 7.61 -1.75
N PRO A 245 25.71 8.63 -2.59
CA PRO A 245 26.67 9.70 -2.86
C PRO A 245 27.12 10.45 -1.60
N ALA A 246 26.21 10.68 -0.64
CA ALA A 246 26.57 11.27 0.65
C ALA A 246 27.44 10.33 1.48
N VAL A 247 27.12 9.02 1.49
CA VAL A 247 27.90 7.98 2.18
C VAL A 247 29.29 7.83 1.55
N ALA A 248 29.40 7.85 0.22
CA ALA A 248 30.68 7.80 -0.48
C ALA A 248 31.57 9.01 -0.13
N ALA A 249 31.00 10.22 -0.10
CA ALA A 249 31.70 11.43 0.33
C ALA A 249 32.15 11.34 1.81
N TYR A 250 31.30 10.76 2.69
CA TYR A 250 31.66 10.50 4.07
C TYR A 250 32.81 9.50 4.21
N VAL A 251 32.79 8.41 3.45
CA VAL A 251 33.87 7.42 3.41
C VAL A 251 35.15 8.05 2.90
N ALA A 252 35.10 8.83 1.81
CA ALA A 252 36.26 9.56 1.29
C ALA A 252 36.86 10.53 2.32
N TRP A 253 36.01 11.27 3.05
CA TRP A 253 36.44 12.11 4.16
C TRP A 253 37.14 11.30 5.26
N GLY A 254 36.60 10.13 5.65
CA GLY A 254 37.21 9.24 6.63
C GLY A 254 38.55 8.67 6.18
N VAL A 255 38.67 8.31 4.89
CA VAL A 255 39.90 7.79 4.26
C VAL A 255 40.98 8.84 4.21
N SER A 256 40.65 10.10 3.90
CA SER A 256 41.65 11.19 3.80
C SER A 256 42.41 11.43 5.11
N LYS A 257 41.80 11.10 6.24
CA LYS A 257 42.37 11.24 7.58
C LYS A 257 43.11 9.99 8.11
N ARG A 258 43.25 8.92 7.30
CA ARG A 258 43.81 7.63 7.72
C ARG A 258 45.16 7.33 7.07
N PRO A 259 46.04 6.56 7.72
CA PRO A 259 47.30 6.12 7.10
C PRO A 259 47.05 5.21 5.90
N LEU A 260 48.00 5.17 4.96
CA LEU A 260 47.86 4.53 3.64
C LEU A 260 47.43 3.06 3.71
N LYS A 261 47.90 2.29 4.70
CA LYS A 261 47.59 0.86 4.89
C LYS A 261 46.10 0.55 5.12
N THR A 262 45.35 1.48 5.73
CA THR A 262 43.91 1.32 6.01
C THR A 262 43.03 1.82 4.86
N LYS A 263 43.57 2.56 3.89
CA LYS A 263 42.80 3.09 2.76
C LYS A 263 42.27 1.98 1.84
N GLY A 264 43.02 0.88 1.68
CA GLY A 264 42.61 -0.25 0.85
C GLY A 264 41.26 -0.87 1.27
N VAL A 265 41.04 -1.05 2.58
CA VAL A 265 39.77 -1.61 3.11
C VAL A 265 38.58 -0.73 2.74
N PHE A 266 38.74 0.61 2.78
CA PHE A 266 37.68 1.56 2.44
C PHE A 266 37.37 1.60 0.93
N PHE A 267 38.44 1.51 0.08
CA PHE A 267 38.25 1.44 -1.36
C PHE A 267 37.53 0.14 -1.76
N THR A 268 37.87 -1.00 -1.10
CA THR A 268 37.20 -2.28 -1.33
C THR A 268 35.72 -2.21 -0.91
N ALA A 269 35.43 -1.65 0.27
CA ALA A 269 34.07 -1.49 0.75
C ALA A 269 33.24 -0.53 -0.15
N GLY A 270 33.83 0.58 -0.57
CA GLY A 270 33.21 1.52 -1.52
C GLY A 270 32.98 0.87 -2.89
N GLY A 271 33.95 0.12 -3.40
CA GLY A 271 33.84 -0.63 -4.65
C GLY A 271 32.75 -1.71 -4.61
N LEU A 272 32.64 -2.46 -3.51
CA LEU A 272 31.56 -3.43 -3.28
C LEU A 272 30.17 -2.75 -3.23
N MET A 273 30.05 -1.58 -2.60
CA MET A 273 28.82 -0.81 -2.59
C MET A 273 28.41 -0.38 -4.00
N VAL A 274 29.35 0.15 -4.79
CA VAL A 274 29.09 0.54 -6.18
C VAL A 274 28.75 -0.68 -7.06
N ALA A 275 29.45 -1.80 -6.87
CA ALA A 275 29.17 -3.04 -7.58
C ALA A 275 27.78 -3.60 -7.21
N ALA A 276 27.41 -3.60 -5.93
CA ALA A 276 26.08 -4.03 -5.47
C ALA A 276 24.97 -3.12 -6.00
N ALA A 277 25.18 -1.79 -6.02
CA ALA A 277 24.25 -0.85 -6.65
C ALA A 277 24.13 -1.11 -8.16
N GLY A 278 25.25 -1.26 -8.85
CA GLY A 278 25.30 -1.57 -10.28
C GLY A 278 24.59 -2.88 -10.61
N ALA A 279 24.85 -3.94 -9.86
CA ALA A 279 24.18 -5.24 -10.02
C ALA A 279 22.68 -5.13 -9.79
N TYR A 280 22.27 -4.37 -8.77
CA TYR A 280 20.85 -4.13 -8.49
C TYR A 280 20.16 -3.34 -9.60
N PHE A 281 20.78 -2.27 -10.11
CA PHE A 281 20.25 -1.50 -11.23
C PHE A 281 20.16 -2.35 -12.51
N VAL A 282 21.16 -3.17 -12.81
CA VAL A 282 21.15 -4.05 -13.98
C VAL A 282 20.08 -5.14 -13.86
N THR A 283 19.94 -5.77 -12.71
CA THR A 283 18.95 -6.84 -12.49
C THR A 283 17.52 -6.29 -12.37
N GLY A 284 17.33 -5.07 -11.83
CA GLY A 284 16.04 -4.39 -11.77
C GLY A 284 15.57 -3.82 -13.11
N TRP A 285 16.52 -3.41 -13.99
CA TRP A 285 16.23 -2.82 -15.31
C TRP A 285 15.56 -3.81 -16.28
N HIS A 286 15.86 -5.09 -16.17
CA HIS A 286 15.30 -6.13 -17.05
C HIS A 286 13.82 -6.48 -16.77
N ARG A 287 13.19 -5.95 -15.72
CA ARG A 287 11.79 -6.24 -15.38
C ARG A 287 10.75 -5.30 -16.03
N GLY A 288 11.12 -4.59 -17.09
CA GLY A 288 10.19 -3.98 -18.06
C GLY A 288 9.41 -2.73 -17.62
N THR A 289 9.52 -2.27 -16.38
CA THR A 289 8.89 -1.02 -15.92
C THR A 289 9.94 0.07 -15.75
N SER A 290 9.90 1.14 -16.54
CA SER A 290 10.76 2.30 -16.35
C SER A 290 10.38 2.98 -15.02
N VAL A 291 11.24 2.80 -14.01
CA VAL A 291 11.09 3.47 -12.69
C VAL A 291 11.29 4.98 -12.82
N LEU A 292 11.95 5.41 -13.88
CA LEU A 292 12.29 6.81 -14.14
C LEU A 292 11.58 7.34 -15.39
N LEU A 293 11.03 8.54 -15.29
CA LEU A 293 10.46 9.25 -16.42
C LEU A 293 11.55 9.79 -17.35
N PRO A 294 11.33 9.81 -18.67
CA PRO A 294 12.16 10.56 -19.60
C PRO A 294 12.05 12.06 -19.31
N LEU A 295 13.12 12.81 -19.57
CA LEU A 295 13.13 14.27 -19.36
C LEU A 295 12.12 14.98 -20.28
N TRP A 296 12.02 14.53 -21.54
CA TRP A 296 11.18 15.12 -22.58
C TRP A 296 10.33 14.06 -23.25
N SER A 297 9.22 14.47 -23.87
CA SER A 297 8.42 13.53 -24.66
C SER A 297 9.21 13.06 -25.89
N SER A 298 9.46 11.76 -25.98
CA SER A 298 10.10 11.13 -27.13
C SER A 298 9.04 10.46 -28.01
N GLY A 299 8.33 11.27 -28.83
CA GLY A 299 7.34 10.77 -29.78
C GLY A 299 5.89 10.77 -29.28
N ALA A 300 4.95 10.43 -30.17
CA ALA A 300 3.50 10.50 -29.96
C ALA A 300 2.95 9.55 -28.86
N SER A 301 3.77 8.61 -28.37
CA SER A 301 3.37 7.59 -27.38
C SER A 301 3.85 7.88 -25.94
N ALA A 302 4.63 8.93 -25.70
CA ALA A 302 5.11 9.25 -24.35
C ALA A 302 4.00 9.95 -23.55
N SER A 303 3.20 9.17 -22.84
CA SER A 303 2.10 9.66 -21.99
C SER A 303 2.58 10.44 -20.77
N SER A 304 3.85 10.31 -20.36
CA SER A 304 4.39 10.97 -19.17
C SER A 304 5.89 11.28 -19.31
N TYR A 305 6.29 12.50 -18.95
CA TYR A 305 7.69 12.97 -18.92
C TYR A 305 7.89 13.99 -17.78
N VAL A 306 9.16 14.22 -17.36
CA VAL A 306 9.48 15.03 -16.18
C VAL A 306 8.91 16.45 -16.26
N PHE A 307 9.05 17.13 -17.41
CA PHE A 307 8.58 18.51 -17.57
C PHE A 307 7.11 18.64 -17.98
N GLN A 308 6.31 17.59 -17.83
CA GLN A 308 4.87 17.68 -18.01
C GLN A 308 4.25 18.55 -16.90
N PRO A 309 3.39 19.54 -17.23
CA PRO A 309 2.81 20.45 -16.24
C PRO A 309 2.10 19.73 -15.08
N ARG A 310 1.42 18.62 -15.38
CA ARG A 310 0.77 17.77 -14.37
C ARG A 310 1.78 17.17 -13.39
N HIS A 311 2.88 16.61 -13.90
CA HIS A 311 3.94 16.06 -13.07
C HIS A 311 4.61 17.12 -12.20
N LEU A 312 4.90 18.30 -12.77
CA LEU A 312 5.46 19.43 -12.02
C LEU A 312 4.51 19.92 -10.90
N ALA A 313 3.20 19.94 -11.14
CA ALA A 313 2.22 20.27 -10.12
C ALA A 313 2.23 19.23 -8.98
N ASP A 314 2.34 17.94 -9.30
CA ASP A 314 2.45 16.88 -8.30
C ASP A 314 3.75 16.96 -7.50
N LEU A 315 4.88 17.23 -8.15
CA LEU A 315 6.15 17.49 -7.48
C LEU A 315 6.04 18.67 -6.51
N ALA A 316 5.41 19.78 -6.94
CA ALA A 316 5.19 20.93 -6.07
C ALA A 316 4.38 20.55 -4.82
N ASN A 317 3.32 19.73 -4.97
CA ASN A 317 2.54 19.20 -3.85
C ASN A 317 3.41 18.39 -2.88
N GLY A 318 4.18 17.43 -3.39
CA GLY A 318 5.07 16.60 -2.58
C GLY A 318 6.17 17.42 -1.89
N LEU A 319 6.73 18.41 -2.57
CA LEU A 319 7.72 19.31 -1.97
C LEU A 319 7.12 20.21 -0.88
N VAL A 320 5.92 20.75 -1.07
CA VAL A 320 5.23 21.51 -0.01
C VAL A 320 4.96 20.62 1.19
N LEU A 321 4.46 19.40 0.99
CA LEU A 321 4.22 18.44 2.06
C LEU A 321 5.51 18.09 2.81
N ALA A 322 6.56 17.71 2.10
CA ALA A 322 7.80 17.22 2.70
C ALA A 322 8.73 18.34 3.19
N CYS A 323 8.75 19.51 2.55
CA CYS A 323 9.77 20.53 2.77
C CYS A 323 9.23 21.91 3.18
N GLY A 324 7.91 22.09 3.38
CA GLY A 324 7.31 23.43 3.54
C GLY A 324 8.10 24.38 4.45
N PRO A 325 8.22 24.14 5.79
CA PRO A 325 8.95 25.04 6.69
C PRO A 325 10.45 25.08 6.45
N PHE A 326 11.05 24.01 5.87
CA PHE A 326 12.45 23.99 5.47
C PHE A 326 12.75 25.08 4.43
N PHE A 327 11.85 25.30 3.45
CA PHE A 327 12.03 26.38 2.48
C PHE A 327 12.04 27.75 3.16
N ALA A 328 11.16 27.98 4.15
CA ALA A 328 11.16 29.23 4.89
C ALA A 328 12.48 29.45 5.66
N LEU A 329 13.02 28.38 6.27
CA LEU A 329 14.31 28.41 6.95
C LEU A 329 15.45 28.67 5.99
N LEU A 330 15.45 28.02 4.83
CA LEU A 330 16.45 28.21 3.78
C LEU A 330 16.45 29.65 3.25
N CYS A 331 15.26 30.22 2.98
CA CYS A 331 15.12 31.63 2.58
C CYS A 331 15.68 32.59 3.64
N GLY A 332 15.37 32.35 4.93
CA GLY A 332 15.93 33.13 6.05
C GLY A 332 17.46 33.05 6.11
N GLN A 333 18.00 31.87 5.92
CA GLN A 333 19.45 31.63 5.92
C GLN A 333 20.16 32.30 4.73
N LEU A 334 19.62 32.17 3.51
CA LEU A 334 20.20 32.79 2.31
C LEU A 334 20.23 34.31 2.42
N ALA A 335 19.16 34.90 3.00
CA ALA A 335 19.09 36.33 3.24
C ALA A 335 20.04 36.82 4.34
N ALA A 336 20.33 35.97 5.32
CA ALA A 336 21.27 36.30 6.40
C ALA A 336 22.74 36.30 5.98
N ARG A 337 23.06 35.60 4.90
CA ARG A 337 24.46 35.38 4.47
C ARG A 337 24.86 36.36 3.41
N ARG A 338 25.56 37.40 3.81
CA ARG A 338 26.33 38.29 2.91
C ARG A 338 27.78 37.80 2.67
N ASP A 339 28.34 36.96 3.55
CA ASP A 339 29.71 36.48 3.41
C ASP A 339 29.76 35.02 2.94
N ARG A 340 30.67 34.74 1.97
CA ARG A 340 30.99 33.42 1.47
C ARG A 340 31.64 32.58 2.61
N ARG A 341 30.85 31.88 3.38
CA ARG A 341 31.41 30.88 4.29
C ARG A 341 31.90 29.66 3.51
N GLU A 342 33.05 29.16 3.87
CA GLU A 342 33.61 27.92 3.33
C GLU A 342 32.62 26.75 3.53
N TRP A 343 32.57 25.86 2.54
CA TRP A 343 31.79 24.66 2.59
C TRP A 343 32.27 23.74 3.72
N SER A 344 31.49 23.58 4.78
CA SER A 344 31.78 22.59 5.82
C SER A 344 31.49 21.18 5.27
N GLY A 345 32.22 20.17 5.77
CA GLY A 345 31.97 18.78 5.40
C GLY A 345 30.52 18.35 5.69
N GLU A 346 29.89 18.86 6.74
CA GLU A 346 28.49 18.60 7.09
C GLU A 346 27.54 19.14 6.00
N ARG A 347 27.77 20.33 5.47
CA ARG A 347 26.93 20.90 4.40
C ARG A 347 27.05 20.11 3.11
N LEU A 348 28.27 19.68 2.77
CA LEU A 348 28.47 18.84 1.59
C LEU A 348 27.64 17.55 1.71
N LEU A 349 27.74 16.87 2.84
CA LEU A 349 27.01 15.62 3.07
C LEU A 349 25.50 15.81 3.04
N LEU A 350 24.96 16.85 3.68
CA LEU A 350 23.55 17.18 3.65
C LEU A 350 23.09 17.57 2.24
N THR A 351 23.90 18.33 1.50
CA THR A 351 23.58 18.68 0.11
C THR A 351 23.48 17.43 -0.76
N LEU A 352 24.43 16.50 -0.65
CA LEU A 352 24.40 15.24 -1.40
C LEU A 352 23.20 14.36 -0.96
N ALA A 353 22.91 14.30 0.35
CA ALA A 353 21.77 13.56 0.89
C ALA A 353 20.40 14.18 0.53
N LEU A 354 20.35 15.41 0.03
CA LEU A 354 19.14 16.06 -0.47
C LEU A 354 19.06 16.02 -1.99
N VAL A 355 20.15 16.37 -2.70
CA VAL A 355 20.13 16.57 -4.16
C VAL A 355 19.90 15.28 -4.91
N PHE A 356 20.57 14.18 -4.56
CA PHE A 356 20.41 12.91 -5.28
C PHE A 356 19.04 12.26 -5.04
N PRO A 357 18.53 12.16 -3.79
CA PRO A 357 17.16 11.70 -3.58
C PRO A 357 16.11 12.63 -4.21
N LEU A 358 16.32 13.96 -4.20
CA LEU A 358 15.43 14.90 -4.87
C LEU A 358 15.45 14.67 -6.40
N ALA A 359 16.61 14.46 -7.01
CA ALA A 359 16.70 14.14 -8.44
C ALA A 359 15.97 12.83 -8.76
N ALA A 360 16.10 11.80 -7.91
CA ALA A 360 15.35 10.57 -8.06
C ALA A 360 13.84 10.80 -7.95
N TYR A 361 13.38 11.63 -7.00
CA TYR A 361 11.98 12.00 -6.85
C TYR A 361 11.43 12.78 -8.05
N LEU A 362 12.21 13.73 -8.57
CA LEU A 362 11.86 14.50 -9.79
C LEU A 362 11.65 13.59 -11.01
N MET A 363 12.42 12.52 -11.11
CA MET A 363 12.36 11.58 -12.24
C MET A 363 11.47 10.36 -11.95
N HIS A 364 10.86 10.26 -10.77
CA HIS A 364 10.09 9.09 -10.40
C HIS A 364 8.83 8.93 -11.25
N ASN A 365 8.67 7.73 -11.84
CA ASN A 365 7.46 7.34 -12.56
C ASN A 365 6.50 6.64 -11.60
N SER A 366 5.59 7.39 -11.01
CA SER A 366 4.55 6.82 -10.16
C SER A 366 3.49 6.11 -11.00
N HIS A 367 3.40 4.80 -10.89
CA HIS A 367 2.36 4.00 -11.56
C HIS A 367 0.98 4.17 -10.94
N LEU A 368 0.92 4.51 -9.66
CA LEU A 368 -0.33 4.74 -8.92
C LEU A 368 -0.80 6.20 -8.97
N GLY A 369 0.06 7.10 -9.45
CA GLY A 369 -0.10 8.56 -9.33
C GLY A 369 0.55 9.11 -8.07
N MET A 370 1.22 10.27 -8.19
CA MET A 370 2.04 10.88 -7.14
C MET A 370 1.29 11.16 -5.83
N ALA A 371 -0.04 11.38 -5.91
CA ALA A 371 -0.87 11.62 -4.73
C ALA A 371 -1.10 10.33 -3.89
N ARG A 372 -1.07 9.16 -4.52
CA ARG A 372 -1.11 7.85 -3.85
C ARG A 372 0.28 7.43 -3.37
N ASP A 373 1.32 7.67 -4.20
CA ASP A 373 2.73 7.37 -3.91
C ASP A 373 3.44 8.52 -3.17
N TRP A 374 2.72 9.30 -2.35
CA TRP A 374 3.27 10.43 -1.59
C TRP A 374 4.44 10.01 -0.68
N ASP A 375 4.42 8.80 -0.20
CA ASP A 375 5.37 8.17 0.72
C ASP A 375 6.77 8.01 0.11
N ILE A 376 6.86 7.70 -1.19
CA ILE A 376 8.14 7.66 -1.92
C ILE A 376 8.82 9.03 -1.86
N GLY A 377 8.10 10.11 -2.17
CA GLY A 377 8.63 11.47 -2.12
C GLY A 377 9.09 11.85 -0.71
N CYS A 378 8.28 11.53 0.29
CA CYS A 378 8.63 11.78 1.68
C CYS A 378 9.83 10.93 2.14
N ALA A 379 9.90 9.65 1.78
CA ALA A 379 11.02 8.77 2.14
C ALA A 379 12.35 9.24 1.51
N LEU A 380 12.32 9.67 0.24
CA LEU A 380 13.48 10.23 -0.45
C LEU A 380 13.93 11.55 0.18
N LEU A 381 13.01 12.37 0.70
CA LEU A 381 13.31 13.64 1.35
C LEU A 381 13.54 13.54 2.87
N LEU A 382 13.87 12.34 3.38
CA LEU A 382 14.14 12.06 4.79
C LEU A 382 15.28 12.90 5.38
N ALA A 383 16.21 13.40 4.56
CA ALA A 383 17.29 14.28 5.03
C ALA A 383 16.81 15.69 5.44
N VAL A 384 15.57 16.09 5.08
CA VAL A 384 15.01 17.43 5.37
C VAL A 384 14.99 17.77 6.86
N PRO A 385 14.52 16.91 7.80
CA PRO A 385 14.62 17.17 9.24
C PRO A 385 16.04 17.49 9.70
N PHE A 386 17.03 16.71 9.24
CA PHE A 386 18.44 16.89 9.60
C PHE A 386 19.00 18.20 9.05
N ALA A 387 18.68 18.51 7.78
CA ALA A 387 19.06 19.78 7.15
C ALA A 387 18.44 20.97 7.87
N SER A 388 17.18 20.88 8.27
CA SER A 388 16.49 21.91 9.08
C SER A 388 17.19 22.14 10.40
N LEU A 389 17.55 21.08 11.13
CA LEU A 389 18.26 21.16 12.40
C LEU A 389 19.67 21.74 12.23
N SER A 390 20.41 21.37 11.17
CA SER A 390 21.73 21.93 10.86
C SER A 390 21.63 23.41 10.53
N LEU A 391 20.74 23.80 9.63
CA LEU A 391 20.50 25.20 9.29
C LEU A 391 20.05 26.02 10.51
N TRP A 392 19.18 25.48 11.34
CA TRP A 392 18.72 26.13 12.57
C TRP A 392 19.88 26.35 13.54
N SER A 393 20.76 25.37 13.72
CA SER A 393 21.92 25.49 14.59
C SER A 393 22.94 26.53 14.08
N GLU A 394 23.13 26.60 12.78
CA GLU A 394 24.05 27.54 12.14
C GLU A 394 23.52 28.98 12.10
N TRP A 395 22.19 29.14 11.96
CA TRP A 395 21.57 30.45 11.98
C TRP A 395 21.79 31.17 13.31
N GLN A 396 22.01 30.41 14.41
CA GLN A 396 22.21 30.96 15.76
C GLN A 396 21.26 32.10 16.07
N PRO A 397 19.94 31.93 15.84
CA PRO A 397 18.99 33.01 16.05
C PRO A 397 19.04 33.50 17.49
N SER A 398 18.93 34.81 17.67
CA SER A 398 18.77 35.38 19.00
C SER A 398 17.59 34.75 19.75
N PRO A 399 17.52 34.78 21.09
CA PRO A 399 16.37 34.28 21.83
C PRO A 399 15.02 34.83 21.32
N ARG A 400 14.98 36.10 20.88
CA ARG A 400 13.79 36.74 20.30
C ARG A 400 13.43 36.15 18.93
N GLU A 401 14.42 35.90 18.07
CA GLU A 401 14.19 35.31 16.75
C GLU A 401 13.72 33.86 16.86
N ARG A 402 14.30 33.10 17.81
CA ARG A 402 13.79 31.73 18.12
C ARG A 402 12.35 31.74 18.62
N ALA A 403 12.04 32.67 19.52
CA ALA A 403 10.69 32.85 20.05
C ALA A 403 9.68 33.25 18.96
N ALA A 404 10.12 33.93 17.90
CA ALA A 404 9.27 34.28 16.76
C ALA A 404 9.12 33.15 15.73
N ALA A 405 10.16 32.36 15.46
CA ALA A 405 10.15 31.36 14.41
C ALA A 405 9.44 30.06 14.81
N LEU A 406 9.64 29.56 16.04
CA LEU A 406 9.06 28.29 16.49
C LEU A 406 7.51 28.26 16.46
N PRO A 407 6.78 29.34 16.86
CA PRO A 407 5.33 29.37 16.70
C PRO A 407 4.87 29.27 15.23
N LEU A 408 5.62 29.79 14.26
CA LEU A 408 5.29 29.65 12.85
C LEU A 408 5.43 28.20 12.39
N VAL A 409 6.50 27.48 12.85
CA VAL A 409 6.63 26.05 12.58
C VAL A 409 5.48 25.27 13.25
N ALA A 410 5.08 25.63 14.47
CA ALA A 410 3.92 25.03 15.13
C ALA A 410 2.60 25.34 14.38
N ALA A 411 2.45 26.55 13.83
CA ALA A 411 1.31 26.89 12.98
C ALA A 411 1.24 26.01 11.71
N TRP A 412 2.39 25.69 11.12
CA TRP A 412 2.45 24.72 10.02
C TRP A 412 1.94 23.33 10.42
N LEU A 413 2.31 22.86 11.61
CA LEU A 413 1.79 21.59 12.12
C LEU A 413 0.26 21.60 12.22
N MET A 414 -0.34 22.72 12.66
CA MET A 414 -1.79 22.87 12.74
C MET A 414 -2.49 22.95 11.37
N LEU A 415 -1.80 23.47 10.35
CA LEU A 415 -2.38 23.62 9.01
C LEU A 415 -2.20 22.40 8.13
N VAL A 416 -1.11 21.63 8.30
CA VAL A 416 -0.74 20.56 7.37
C VAL A 416 -0.53 19.23 8.07
N THR A 417 0.43 19.11 8.98
CA THR A 417 0.87 17.81 9.50
C THR A 417 -0.20 17.15 10.38
N ILE A 418 -0.77 17.88 11.34
CA ILE A 418 -1.83 17.35 12.22
C ILE A 418 -3.09 17.00 11.42
N PRO A 419 -3.60 17.88 10.53
CA PRO A 419 -4.69 17.51 9.64
C PRO A 419 -4.38 16.30 8.76
N TRP A 420 -3.17 16.20 8.23
CA TRP A 420 -2.74 15.06 7.43
C TRP A 420 -2.83 13.74 8.22
N ILE A 421 -2.21 13.69 9.42
CA ILE A 421 -2.28 12.53 10.31
C ILE A 421 -3.73 12.22 10.68
N GLY A 422 -4.51 13.23 11.03
CA GLY A 422 -5.90 13.04 11.44
C GLY A 422 -6.85 12.64 10.29
N VAL A 423 -6.53 12.93 9.02
CA VAL A 423 -7.22 12.37 7.86
C VAL A 423 -6.93 10.88 7.75
N GLN A 424 -5.68 10.49 7.90
CA GLN A 424 -5.26 9.08 7.82
C GLN A 424 -5.79 8.23 8.98
N ALA A 425 -5.82 8.78 10.19
CA ALA A 425 -6.27 8.08 11.39
C ALA A 425 -7.80 7.94 11.50
N CYS A 426 -8.57 8.58 10.63
CA CYS A 426 -10.04 8.50 10.63
C CYS A 426 -10.53 7.87 9.33
N GLU A 427 -11.14 6.69 9.43
CA GLU A 427 -11.59 5.91 8.28
C GLU A 427 -12.47 6.72 7.31
N ALA A 428 -13.51 7.39 7.80
CA ALA A 428 -14.43 8.15 6.94
C ALA A 428 -13.71 9.27 6.15
N ARG A 429 -12.75 9.96 6.80
CA ARG A 429 -11.95 10.99 6.13
C ARG A 429 -10.94 10.38 5.16
N ALA A 430 -10.33 9.27 5.54
CA ALA A 430 -9.38 8.55 4.68
C ALA A 430 -10.07 8.04 3.41
N LEU A 431 -11.27 7.45 3.51
CA LEU A 431 -12.10 7.01 2.38
C LEU A 431 -12.48 8.18 1.46
N THR A 432 -12.99 9.28 2.05
CA THR A 432 -13.36 10.48 1.27
C THR A 432 -12.14 11.03 0.50
N ARG A 433 -10.98 11.11 1.17
CA ARG A 433 -9.75 11.56 0.53
C ARG A 433 -9.28 10.57 -0.53
N PHE A 434 -9.31 9.28 -0.27
CA PHE A 434 -8.89 8.26 -1.23
C PHE A 434 -9.69 8.33 -2.52
N THR A 435 -11.03 8.37 -2.41
CA THR A 435 -11.93 8.55 -3.56
C THR A 435 -11.63 9.84 -4.33
N HIS A 436 -11.33 10.92 -3.62
CA HIS A 436 -10.95 12.18 -4.26
C HIS A 436 -9.62 12.05 -5.02
N VAL A 437 -8.61 11.41 -4.44
CA VAL A 437 -7.30 11.18 -5.07
C VAL A 437 -7.43 10.32 -6.33
N LEU A 438 -8.28 9.30 -6.33
CA LEU A 438 -8.55 8.48 -7.52
C LEU A 438 -9.11 9.32 -8.69
N ARG A 439 -9.98 10.30 -8.38
CA ARG A 439 -10.54 11.21 -9.40
C ARG A 439 -9.53 12.24 -9.91
N LEU A 440 -8.49 12.57 -9.15
CA LEU A 440 -7.42 13.46 -9.61
C LEU A 440 -6.54 12.81 -10.70
N ASP A 441 -6.45 11.48 -10.71
CA ASP A 441 -5.59 10.73 -11.62
C ASP A 441 -6.33 9.53 -12.25
N PRO A 442 -7.38 9.78 -13.06
CA PRO A 442 -8.28 8.73 -13.53
C PRO A 442 -7.56 7.65 -14.35
N GLU A 443 -6.58 8.01 -15.18
CA GLU A 443 -5.81 7.06 -16.02
C GLU A 443 -5.01 6.03 -15.20
N ARG A 444 -4.74 6.33 -13.91
CA ARG A 444 -3.97 5.48 -12.98
C ARG A 444 -4.83 5.00 -11.82
N SER A 445 -6.14 5.22 -11.88
CA SER A 445 -7.03 4.99 -10.74
C SER A 445 -7.62 3.58 -10.69
N ALA A 446 -7.58 2.80 -11.79
CA ALA A 446 -8.25 1.50 -11.88
C ALA A 446 -7.88 0.54 -10.73
N SER A 447 -6.59 0.39 -10.42
CA SER A 447 -6.12 -0.43 -9.28
C SER A 447 -6.61 0.11 -7.93
N GLY A 448 -6.75 1.42 -7.79
CA GLY A 448 -7.27 2.03 -6.57
C GLY A 448 -8.76 1.76 -6.38
N TRP A 449 -9.53 1.82 -7.45
CA TRP A 449 -10.94 1.44 -7.43
C TRP A 449 -11.12 -0.04 -7.10
N ASP A 450 -10.25 -0.91 -7.62
CA ASP A 450 -10.23 -2.34 -7.29
C ASP A 450 -9.99 -2.56 -5.78
N TYR A 451 -8.97 -1.92 -5.18
CA TYR A 451 -8.72 -2.00 -3.74
C TYR A 451 -9.89 -1.49 -2.90
N LEU A 452 -10.52 -0.40 -3.34
CA LEU A 452 -11.71 0.13 -2.67
C LEU A 452 -12.91 -0.82 -2.81
N GLY A 453 -13.07 -1.43 -3.98
CA GLY A 453 -14.08 -2.47 -4.22
C GLY A 453 -13.87 -3.69 -3.30
N ALA A 454 -12.64 -4.19 -3.21
CA ALA A 454 -12.30 -5.30 -2.31
C ALA A 454 -12.58 -4.94 -0.83
N PHE A 455 -12.27 -3.71 -0.42
CA PHE A 455 -12.59 -3.20 0.91
C PHE A 455 -14.10 -3.23 1.21
N TYR A 456 -14.96 -2.76 0.29
CA TYR A 456 -16.41 -2.80 0.47
C TYR A 456 -16.98 -4.22 0.41
N ARG A 457 -16.37 -5.10 -0.40
CA ARG A 457 -16.74 -6.52 -0.45
C ARG A 457 -16.52 -7.21 0.90
N LEU A 458 -15.38 -6.99 1.55
CA LEU A 458 -15.08 -7.54 2.89
C LEU A 458 -16.06 -7.05 3.96
N ARG A 459 -16.69 -5.90 3.76
CA ARG A 459 -17.71 -5.33 4.66
C ARG A 459 -19.13 -5.71 4.31
N ASN A 460 -19.31 -6.52 3.28
CA ASN A 460 -20.63 -6.89 2.78
C ASN A 460 -21.48 -5.68 2.37
N GLU A 461 -20.85 -4.70 1.69
CA GLU A 461 -21.48 -3.50 1.14
C GLU A 461 -21.56 -3.61 -0.40
N PRO A 462 -22.49 -4.44 -0.95
CA PRO A 462 -22.47 -4.85 -2.36
C PRO A 462 -22.62 -3.68 -3.33
N ASP A 463 -23.48 -2.70 -3.04
CA ASP A 463 -23.71 -1.57 -3.95
C ASP A 463 -22.51 -0.64 -4.06
N GLN A 464 -21.76 -0.47 -2.96
CA GLN A 464 -20.51 0.32 -2.95
C GLN A 464 -19.42 -0.41 -3.72
N TRP A 465 -19.30 -1.72 -3.48
CA TRP A 465 -18.38 -2.58 -4.19
C TRP A 465 -18.62 -2.56 -5.70
N ALA A 466 -19.86 -2.75 -6.19
CA ALA A 466 -20.18 -2.71 -7.60
C ALA A 466 -19.82 -1.37 -8.24
N ARG A 467 -20.18 -0.24 -7.59
CA ARG A 467 -19.81 1.11 -8.07
C ARG A 467 -18.30 1.30 -8.25
N CYS A 468 -17.49 0.68 -7.37
CA CYS A 468 -16.04 0.77 -7.51
C CYS A 468 -15.55 0.07 -8.78
N TYR A 469 -16.09 -1.11 -9.11
CA TYR A 469 -15.71 -1.82 -10.35
C TYR A 469 -16.26 -1.15 -11.60
N GLU A 470 -17.44 -0.54 -11.55
CA GLU A 470 -17.96 0.30 -12.63
C GLU A 470 -17.04 1.50 -12.89
N GLU A 471 -16.55 2.16 -11.84
CA GLU A 471 -15.58 3.24 -11.98
C GLU A 471 -14.23 2.73 -12.53
N ALA A 472 -13.76 1.56 -12.07
CA ALA A 472 -12.53 0.95 -12.56
C ALA A 472 -12.59 0.66 -14.07
N LEU A 473 -13.72 0.14 -14.56
CA LEU A 473 -13.94 -0.18 -15.97
C LEU A 473 -13.95 1.05 -16.89
N LYS A 474 -14.24 2.25 -16.38
CA LYS A 474 -14.12 3.48 -17.17
C LYS A 474 -12.68 3.78 -17.59
N HIS A 475 -11.70 3.17 -16.93
CA HIS A 475 -10.28 3.48 -17.07
C HIS A 475 -9.42 2.28 -17.47
N SER A 476 -9.92 1.06 -17.31
CA SER A 476 -9.20 -0.17 -17.65
C SER A 476 -10.20 -1.29 -17.91
N ASP A 477 -10.14 -1.88 -19.08
CA ASP A 477 -10.95 -3.04 -19.47
C ASP A 477 -10.31 -4.33 -18.95
N ASN A 478 -10.25 -4.46 -17.61
CA ASN A 478 -9.61 -5.60 -16.95
C ASN A 478 -10.66 -6.70 -16.70
N PRO A 479 -10.42 -7.96 -17.15
CA PRO A 479 -11.35 -9.08 -16.96
C PRO A 479 -11.74 -9.29 -15.49
N ARG A 480 -10.87 -9.01 -14.55
CA ARG A 480 -11.16 -9.12 -13.12
C ARG A 480 -12.29 -8.20 -12.66
N PHE A 481 -12.40 -7.01 -13.24
CA PHE A 481 -13.46 -6.06 -12.86
C PHE A 481 -14.81 -6.55 -13.38
N HIS A 482 -14.86 -7.03 -14.62
CA HIS A 482 -16.02 -7.68 -15.17
C HIS A 482 -16.45 -8.90 -14.35
N TYR A 483 -15.49 -9.75 -13.95
CA TYR A 483 -15.77 -10.91 -13.12
C TYR A 483 -16.40 -10.53 -11.77
N ASN A 484 -15.85 -9.51 -11.08
CA ASN A 484 -16.43 -9.05 -9.82
C ASN A 484 -17.85 -8.48 -10.00
N LEU A 485 -18.13 -7.76 -11.10
CA LEU A 485 -19.48 -7.30 -11.42
C LEU A 485 -20.42 -8.46 -11.76
N ALA A 486 -19.93 -9.50 -12.45
CA ALA A 486 -20.72 -10.71 -12.68
C ALA A 486 -21.17 -11.35 -11.37
N ILE A 487 -20.27 -11.50 -10.39
CA ILE A 487 -20.59 -12.00 -9.04
C ILE A 487 -21.65 -11.11 -8.36
N TYR A 488 -21.54 -9.79 -8.48
CA TYR A 488 -22.54 -8.87 -7.94
C TYR A 488 -23.91 -9.09 -8.58
N HIS A 489 -24.01 -9.12 -9.91
CA HIS A 489 -25.28 -9.32 -10.63
C HIS A 489 -25.88 -10.70 -10.36
N ILE A 490 -25.05 -11.76 -10.26
CA ILE A 490 -25.50 -13.10 -9.86
C ILE A 490 -26.14 -13.05 -8.47
N SER A 491 -25.51 -12.37 -7.50
CA SER A 491 -26.04 -12.26 -6.14
C SER A 491 -27.40 -11.58 -6.08
N ARG A 492 -27.70 -10.71 -7.04
CA ARG A 492 -28.99 -9.99 -7.20
C ARG A 492 -29.97 -10.68 -8.17
N ARG A 493 -29.56 -11.81 -8.76
CA ARG A 493 -30.33 -12.52 -9.81
C ARG A 493 -30.59 -11.70 -11.07
N GLU A 494 -29.71 -10.78 -11.35
CA GLU A 494 -29.72 -9.95 -12.56
C GLU A 494 -28.97 -10.69 -13.68
N TRP A 495 -29.60 -11.76 -14.19
CA TRP A 495 -28.95 -12.78 -15.02
C TRP A 495 -28.43 -12.26 -16.36
N GLU A 496 -29.14 -11.32 -16.98
CA GLU A 496 -28.75 -10.73 -18.25
C GLU A 496 -27.49 -9.89 -18.10
N GLN A 497 -27.43 -9.06 -17.04
CA GLN A 497 -26.26 -8.27 -16.72
C GLN A 497 -25.08 -9.18 -16.35
N ALA A 498 -25.31 -10.22 -15.54
CA ALA A 498 -24.29 -11.20 -15.21
C ALA A 498 -23.72 -11.88 -16.45
N LEU A 499 -24.58 -12.27 -17.40
CA LEU A 499 -24.18 -12.87 -18.69
C LEU A 499 -23.32 -11.91 -19.52
N GLY A 500 -23.71 -10.63 -19.61
CA GLY A 500 -22.94 -9.60 -20.30
C GLY A 500 -21.53 -9.48 -19.73
N GLN A 501 -21.39 -9.44 -18.39
CA GLN A 501 -20.10 -9.37 -17.73
C GLN A 501 -19.24 -10.64 -17.92
N ILE A 502 -19.85 -11.83 -17.83
CA ILE A 502 -19.15 -13.11 -18.08
C ILE A 502 -18.64 -13.20 -19.53
N ASN A 503 -19.44 -12.76 -20.51
CA ASN A 503 -19.01 -12.73 -21.90
C ASN A 503 -17.80 -11.80 -22.09
N ALA A 504 -17.81 -10.61 -21.46
CA ALA A 504 -16.66 -9.70 -21.48
C ALA A 504 -15.40 -10.34 -20.88
N VAL A 505 -15.52 -11.06 -19.74
CA VAL A 505 -14.41 -11.84 -19.18
C VAL A 505 -13.87 -12.86 -20.16
N ARG A 506 -14.77 -13.68 -20.74
CA ARG A 506 -14.42 -14.72 -21.71
C ARG A 506 -13.69 -14.12 -22.91
N ASP A 507 -14.26 -13.08 -23.50
CA ASP A 507 -13.71 -12.46 -24.71
C ASP A 507 -12.33 -11.86 -24.44
N ALA A 508 -12.10 -11.24 -23.27
CA ALA A 508 -10.80 -10.73 -22.87
C ALA A 508 -9.77 -11.84 -22.59
N VAL A 509 -10.17 -12.93 -21.94
CA VAL A 509 -9.26 -14.04 -21.59
C VAL A 509 -8.89 -14.90 -22.79
N TYR A 510 -9.84 -15.14 -23.70
CA TYR A 510 -9.63 -16.06 -24.84
C TYR A 510 -9.24 -15.36 -26.15
N ALA A 511 -9.51 -14.05 -26.30
CA ALA A 511 -9.08 -13.28 -27.48
C ALA A 511 -7.60 -12.91 -27.44
N ASP A 512 -7.03 -12.77 -26.25
CA ASP A 512 -5.65 -12.34 -26.06
C ASP A 512 -4.82 -13.47 -25.45
N SER A 513 -4.11 -14.23 -26.32
CA SER A 513 -3.11 -15.24 -25.90
C SER A 513 -1.93 -14.63 -25.09
N VAL A 514 -1.99 -13.33 -24.83
CA VAL A 514 -0.98 -12.50 -24.13
C VAL A 514 -1.45 -12.04 -22.74
N VAL A 515 -2.68 -12.31 -22.31
CA VAL A 515 -3.08 -12.06 -20.91
C VAL A 515 -2.28 -13.03 -20.02
N THR A 516 -1.03 -12.65 -19.82
CA THR A 516 -0.06 -13.42 -19.06
C THR A 516 -0.14 -13.05 -17.60
N GLY A 517 -0.52 -13.96 -16.76
CA GLY A 517 -0.08 -13.95 -15.41
C GLY A 517 -1.12 -13.80 -14.33
N TRP A 518 -1.01 -12.81 -13.49
CA TRP A 518 -1.78 -12.66 -12.25
C TRP A 518 -3.27 -12.34 -12.44
N GLU A 519 -3.64 -11.72 -13.57
CA GLU A 519 -5.01 -11.31 -13.88
C GLU A 519 -5.94 -12.51 -14.12
N THR A 520 -5.45 -13.55 -14.78
CA THR A 520 -6.20 -14.78 -15.03
C THR A 520 -6.28 -15.69 -13.81
N ARG A 521 -5.31 -15.63 -12.88
CA ARG A 521 -5.32 -16.43 -11.64
C ARG A 521 -6.42 -16.06 -10.66
N LEU A 522 -7.04 -14.88 -10.82
CA LEU A 522 -8.08 -14.38 -9.93
C LEU A 522 -9.50 -14.66 -10.47
N ILE A 523 -9.62 -15.21 -11.68
CA ILE A 523 -10.88 -15.64 -12.27
C ILE A 523 -11.02 -17.13 -11.98
N ASP A 524 -11.77 -17.46 -10.93
CA ASP A 524 -11.91 -18.84 -10.48
C ASP A 524 -13.33 -19.36 -10.78
N THR A 525 -13.43 -20.24 -11.78
CA THR A 525 -14.66 -20.96 -12.11
C THR A 525 -15.23 -21.70 -10.89
N ARG A 526 -14.38 -22.14 -9.94
CA ARG A 526 -14.81 -22.82 -8.71
C ARG A 526 -15.70 -21.94 -7.85
N GLN A 527 -15.44 -20.64 -7.79
CA GLN A 527 -16.28 -19.71 -7.03
C GLN A 527 -17.72 -19.69 -7.60
N LEU A 528 -17.88 -19.72 -8.93
CA LEU A 528 -19.20 -19.82 -9.55
C LEU A 528 -19.86 -21.17 -9.25
N LEU A 529 -19.09 -22.25 -9.22
CA LEU A 529 -19.63 -23.57 -8.85
C LEU A 529 -20.11 -23.59 -7.40
N GLU A 530 -19.37 -23.00 -6.48
CA GLU A 530 -19.78 -22.86 -5.07
C GLU A 530 -21.04 -22.01 -4.92
N MET A 531 -21.15 -20.92 -5.68
CA MET A 531 -22.37 -20.11 -5.73
C MET A 531 -23.55 -20.91 -6.28
N GLY A 532 -23.32 -21.69 -7.35
CA GLY A 532 -24.35 -22.58 -7.90
C GLY A 532 -24.88 -23.58 -6.86
N ARG A 533 -23.96 -24.22 -6.13
CA ARG A 533 -24.32 -25.13 -5.02
C ARG A 533 -25.07 -24.43 -3.87
N ALA A 534 -24.68 -23.19 -3.55
CA ALA A 534 -25.42 -22.40 -2.55
C ALA A 534 -26.85 -22.08 -3.02
N TYR A 535 -27.04 -21.74 -4.31
CA TYR A 535 -28.37 -21.52 -4.88
C TYR A 535 -29.22 -22.79 -4.93
N GLU A 536 -28.64 -23.97 -5.19
CA GLU A 536 -29.37 -25.24 -5.06
C GLU A 536 -30.00 -25.39 -3.68
N ASN A 537 -29.26 -25.05 -2.62
CA ASN A 537 -29.71 -25.20 -1.25
C ASN A 537 -30.71 -24.12 -0.81
N LEU A 538 -30.62 -22.89 -1.36
CA LEU A 538 -31.36 -21.72 -0.87
C LEU A 538 -32.61 -21.40 -1.70
N SER A 539 -32.55 -21.57 -3.03
CA SER A 539 -33.57 -21.03 -3.94
C SER A 539 -34.01 -21.98 -5.04
N GLY A 540 -33.40 -23.15 -5.11
CA GLY A 540 -33.77 -24.18 -6.07
C GLY A 540 -32.95 -24.22 -7.34
N THR A 541 -33.29 -25.19 -8.18
CA THR A 541 -32.49 -25.63 -9.32
C THR A 541 -32.44 -24.64 -10.50
N ALA A 542 -33.43 -23.75 -10.61
CA ALA A 542 -33.47 -22.80 -11.74
C ALA A 542 -32.32 -21.79 -11.66
N ASP A 543 -32.13 -21.14 -10.50
CA ASP A 543 -31.08 -20.18 -10.27
C ASP A 543 -29.68 -20.83 -10.33
N ALA A 544 -29.55 -22.02 -9.72
CA ALA A 544 -28.31 -22.81 -9.78
C ALA A 544 -27.93 -23.15 -11.23
N SER A 545 -28.92 -23.59 -12.04
CA SER A 545 -28.71 -23.89 -13.45
C SER A 545 -28.18 -22.68 -14.24
N MET A 546 -28.68 -21.48 -13.94
CA MET A 546 -28.16 -20.25 -14.56
C MET A 546 -26.70 -19.98 -14.18
N VAL A 547 -26.34 -20.13 -12.90
CA VAL A 547 -24.95 -19.94 -12.44
C VAL A 547 -24.02 -20.96 -13.10
N TYR A 548 -24.41 -22.23 -13.18
CA TYR A 548 -23.58 -23.25 -13.84
C TYR A 548 -23.43 -23.02 -15.34
N ARG A 549 -24.47 -22.49 -16.03
CA ARG A 549 -24.34 -22.05 -17.42
C ARG A 549 -23.34 -20.91 -17.56
N LEU A 550 -23.40 -19.93 -16.67
CA LEU A 550 -22.43 -18.82 -16.65
C LEU A 550 -21.00 -19.33 -16.45
N ALA A 551 -20.81 -20.30 -15.53
CA ALA A 551 -19.53 -20.94 -15.31
C ALA A 551 -19.04 -21.69 -16.56
N SER A 552 -19.94 -22.40 -17.28
CA SER A 552 -19.59 -23.06 -18.55
C SER A 552 -19.23 -22.09 -19.67
N GLN A 553 -19.80 -20.88 -19.65
CA GLN A 553 -19.46 -19.84 -20.63
C GLN A 553 -18.14 -19.16 -20.29
N LEU A 554 -17.82 -19.01 -18.99
CA LEU A 554 -16.56 -18.47 -18.54
C LEU A 554 -15.40 -19.38 -18.93
N ASP A 555 -15.55 -20.69 -18.73
CA ASP A 555 -14.57 -21.70 -19.10
C ASP A 555 -15.20 -22.81 -19.95
N PRO A 556 -15.31 -22.58 -21.26
CA PRO A 556 -15.92 -23.56 -22.17
C PRO A 556 -15.16 -24.88 -22.26
N ASN A 557 -13.89 -24.91 -21.86
CA ASN A 557 -13.05 -26.09 -21.90
C ASN A 557 -13.10 -26.96 -20.65
N SER A 558 -13.60 -26.41 -19.54
CA SER A 558 -13.78 -27.15 -18.28
C SER A 558 -14.97 -28.12 -18.36
N SER A 559 -14.76 -29.33 -17.85
CA SER A 559 -15.83 -30.30 -17.63
C SER A 559 -16.58 -30.08 -16.31
N LEU A 560 -16.02 -29.30 -15.36
CA LEU A 560 -16.57 -29.12 -14.02
C LEU A 560 -17.99 -28.49 -14.00
N PRO A 561 -18.29 -27.39 -14.72
CA PRO A 561 -19.64 -26.83 -14.68
C PRO A 561 -20.72 -27.75 -15.30
N PRO A 562 -20.50 -28.40 -16.46
CA PRO A 562 -21.43 -29.41 -16.96
C PRO A 562 -21.66 -30.58 -15.99
N VAL A 563 -20.60 -31.06 -15.33
CA VAL A 563 -20.70 -32.12 -14.32
C VAL A 563 -21.56 -31.65 -13.14
N ALA A 564 -21.32 -30.45 -12.60
CA ALA A 564 -22.13 -29.90 -11.52
C ALA A 564 -23.63 -29.78 -11.90
N MET A 565 -23.92 -29.40 -13.16
CA MET A 565 -25.29 -29.39 -13.68
C MET A 565 -25.89 -30.80 -13.74
N ALA A 566 -25.15 -31.78 -14.21
CA ALA A 566 -25.61 -33.17 -14.29
C ALA A 566 -25.89 -33.74 -12.90
N GLU A 567 -25.01 -33.50 -11.93
CA GLU A 567 -25.20 -33.85 -10.53
C GLU A 567 -26.47 -33.20 -9.94
N MET A 568 -26.71 -31.92 -10.23
CA MET A 568 -27.93 -31.23 -9.83
C MET A 568 -29.18 -31.92 -10.40
N VAL A 569 -29.14 -32.30 -11.69
CA VAL A 569 -30.24 -32.98 -12.36
C VAL A 569 -30.49 -34.38 -11.76
N VAL A 570 -29.44 -35.11 -11.36
CA VAL A 570 -29.58 -36.38 -10.60
C VAL A 570 -30.32 -36.14 -9.27
N ARG A 571 -29.97 -35.07 -8.55
CA ARG A 571 -30.64 -34.71 -7.26
C ARG A 571 -32.12 -34.40 -7.46
N THR A 572 -32.52 -33.85 -8.60
CA THR A 572 -33.93 -33.58 -8.92
C THR A 572 -34.68 -34.78 -9.48
N ARG A 573 -34.03 -35.94 -9.65
CA ARG A 573 -34.57 -37.19 -10.19
C ARG A 573 -34.96 -37.15 -11.64
N ASP A 574 -34.49 -36.15 -12.43
CA ASP A 574 -34.65 -36.14 -13.88
C ASP A 574 -33.52 -36.96 -14.53
N LEU A 575 -33.61 -38.31 -14.33
CA LEU A 575 -32.53 -39.23 -14.71
C LEU A 575 -32.33 -39.32 -16.22
N THR A 576 -33.38 -39.12 -17.01
CA THR A 576 -33.28 -39.07 -18.47
C THR A 576 -32.38 -37.93 -18.93
N ARG A 577 -32.62 -36.75 -18.36
CA ARG A 577 -31.80 -35.56 -18.66
C ARG A 577 -30.38 -35.70 -18.12
N ALA A 578 -30.20 -36.29 -16.92
CA ALA A 578 -28.90 -36.56 -16.35
C ALA A 578 -28.07 -37.50 -17.28
N GLU A 579 -28.69 -38.56 -17.81
CA GLU A 579 -28.06 -39.47 -18.76
C GLU A 579 -27.59 -38.75 -20.03
N GLU A 580 -28.45 -37.91 -20.61
CA GLU A 580 -28.08 -37.11 -21.79
C GLU A 580 -26.88 -36.21 -21.53
N MET A 581 -26.88 -35.53 -20.38
CA MET A 581 -25.80 -34.65 -20.00
C MET A 581 -24.50 -35.41 -19.77
N PHE A 582 -24.52 -36.51 -19.02
CA PHE A 582 -23.33 -37.34 -18.80
C PHE A 582 -22.80 -37.93 -20.08
N ARG A 583 -23.65 -38.36 -21.01
CA ARG A 583 -23.24 -38.85 -22.31
C ARG A 583 -22.46 -37.81 -23.09
N MET A 584 -22.90 -36.56 -23.07
CA MET A 584 -22.18 -35.45 -23.74
C MET A 584 -20.84 -35.14 -23.00
N ILE A 585 -20.82 -35.19 -21.69
CA ILE A 585 -19.59 -34.94 -20.87
C ILE A 585 -18.58 -36.03 -21.14
N PHE A 586 -18.95 -37.31 -21.08
CA PHE A 586 -18.05 -38.44 -21.25
C PHE A 586 -17.54 -38.59 -22.69
N ALA A 587 -18.35 -38.21 -23.67
CA ALA A 587 -17.89 -38.14 -25.08
C ALA A 587 -16.80 -37.07 -25.26
N ARG A 588 -16.79 -36.03 -24.45
CA ARG A 588 -15.80 -34.93 -24.46
C ARG A 588 -14.58 -35.24 -23.61
N ASP A 589 -14.78 -35.84 -22.43
CA ASP A 589 -13.75 -36.13 -21.44
C ASP A 589 -14.06 -37.47 -20.77
N ALA A 590 -13.48 -38.53 -21.31
CA ALA A 590 -13.70 -39.91 -20.83
C ALA A 590 -13.23 -40.12 -19.37
N ALA A 591 -12.32 -39.30 -18.84
CA ALA A 591 -11.87 -39.41 -17.45
C ALA A 591 -13.01 -39.09 -16.48
N GLN A 592 -13.96 -38.24 -16.86
CA GLN A 592 -15.11 -37.84 -16.04
C GLN A 592 -16.07 -39.01 -15.73
N GLU A 593 -16.14 -40.01 -16.59
CA GLU A 593 -16.93 -41.22 -16.35
C GLU A 593 -16.46 -41.96 -15.08
N SER A 594 -15.16 -42.22 -15.00
CA SER A 594 -14.56 -42.89 -13.83
C SER A 594 -14.64 -42.02 -12.57
N GLU A 595 -14.58 -40.70 -12.72
CA GLU A 595 -14.68 -39.78 -11.61
C GLU A 595 -16.11 -39.67 -11.09
N ALA A 596 -17.10 -39.54 -11.97
CA ALA A 596 -18.52 -39.58 -11.62
C ALA A 596 -18.89 -40.89 -10.92
N LYS A 597 -18.43 -42.01 -11.43
CA LYS A 597 -18.66 -43.32 -10.82
C LYS A 597 -18.11 -43.40 -9.40
N ARG A 598 -16.86 -42.98 -9.21
CA ARG A 598 -16.25 -42.92 -7.85
C ARG A 598 -17.00 -42.00 -6.92
N PHE A 599 -17.43 -40.85 -7.40
CA PHE A 599 -18.21 -39.90 -6.64
C PHE A 599 -19.54 -40.53 -6.17
N TYR A 600 -20.32 -41.13 -7.05
CA TYR A 600 -21.59 -41.73 -6.69
C TYR A 600 -21.45 -42.98 -5.81
N VAL A 601 -20.41 -43.78 -5.99
CA VAL A 601 -20.08 -44.87 -5.07
C VAL A 601 -19.81 -44.35 -3.67
N SER A 602 -19.11 -43.21 -3.53
CA SER A 602 -18.86 -42.59 -2.22
C SER A 602 -20.16 -42.14 -1.55
N LEU A 603 -21.11 -41.58 -2.32
CA LEU A 603 -22.40 -41.15 -1.78
C LEU A 603 -23.27 -42.32 -1.26
N VAL A 604 -23.19 -43.49 -1.87
CA VAL A 604 -23.89 -44.71 -1.42
C VAL A 604 -23.42 -45.15 -0.01
N GLN A 605 -22.20 -44.81 0.36
CA GLN A 605 -21.60 -45.15 1.66
C GLN A 605 -21.89 -44.09 2.74
N GLU A 606 -22.50 -42.93 2.38
CA GLU A 606 -22.82 -41.90 3.35
C GLU A 606 -23.95 -42.30 4.30
N PRO A 607 -23.98 -41.79 5.56
CA PRO A 607 -25.04 -42.05 6.52
C PRO A 607 -26.40 -41.50 6.08
N SER A 608 -26.41 -40.43 5.27
CA SER A 608 -27.61 -39.75 4.81
C SER A 608 -28.39 -40.58 3.77
N VAL A 609 -29.64 -40.89 4.08
CA VAL A 609 -30.54 -41.61 3.15
C VAL A 609 -30.68 -40.86 1.82
N ALA A 610 -30.85 -39.54 1.88
CA ALA A 610 -30.97 -38.70 0.67
C ALA A 610 -29.74 -38.79 -0.21
N ARG A 611 -28.54 -38.81 0.39
CA ARG A 611 -27.26 -38.94 -0.34
C ARG A 611 -27.11 -40.31 -0.95
N ARG A 612 -27.50 -41.36 -0.24
CA ARG A 612 -27.50 -42.74 -0.78
C ARG A 612 -28.42 -42.87 -1.98
N ILE A 613 -29.65 -42.31 -1.89
CA ILE A 613 -30.56 -42.30 -3.04
C ILE A 613 -29.94 -41.55 -4.24
N GLU A 614 -29.33 -40.39 -4.00
CA GLU A 614 -28.59 -39.65 -5.04
C GLU A 614 -27.49 -40.52 -5.64
N GLY A 615 -26.68 -41.19 -4.80
CA GLY A 615 -25.63 -42.10 -5.23
C GLY A 615 -26.13 -43.19 -6.15
N TYR A 616 -27.20 -43.91 -5.76
CA TYR A 616 -27.79 -44.96 -6.58
C TYR A 616 -28.39 -44.44 -7.89
N CYS A 617 -29.06 -43.29 -7.85
CA CYS A 617 -29.58 -42.64 -9.07
C CYS A 617 -28.47 -42.25 -10.06
N GLY A 618 -27.39 -41.71 -9.52
CA GLY A 618 -26.21 -41.35 -10.35
C GLY A 618 -25.52 -42.58 -10.94
N LEU A 619 -25.33 -43.63 -10.15
CA LEU A 619 -24.79 -44.93 -10.64
C LEU A 619 -25.65 -45.52 -11.75
N ALA A 620 -26.99 -45.45 -11.63
CA ALA A 620 -27.92 -45.96 -12.64
C ALA A 620 -27.77 -45.16 -13.94
N ALA A 621 -27.67 -43.83 -13.88
CA ALA A 621 -27.46 -42.98 -15.08
C ALA A 621 -26.11 -43.29 -15.73
N VAL A 622 -25.04 -43.52 -15.00
CA VAL A 622 -23.73 -43.90 -15.55
C VAL A 622 -23.78 -45.29 -16.16
N ALA A 623 -24.34 -46.31 -15.46
CA ALA A 623 -24.47 -47.67 -15.94
C ALA A 623 -25.25 -47.75 -17.27
N ARG A 624 -26.28 -46.92 -17.44
CA ARG A 624 -27.03 -46.80 -18.71
C ARG A 624 -26.16 -46.33 -19.89
N ILE A 625 -25.24 -45.45 -19.63
CA ILE A 625 -24.31 -44.94 -20.67
C ILE A 625 -23.28 -46.03 -21.02
N GLU A 626 -22.83 -46.80 -20.04
CA GLU A 626 -21.94 -47.96 -20.24
C GLU A 626 -22.65 -49.14 -20.96
N GLY A 627 -23.99 -49.08 -21.08
CA GLY A 627 -24.78 -50.20 -21.65
C GLY A 627 -25.08 -51.32 -20.65
N ASP A 628 -24.77 -51.09 -19.37
CA ASP A 628 -25.08 -52.03 -18.25
C ASP A 628 -26.51 -51.85 -17.73
N ALA A 629 -27.47 -52.43 -18.47
CA ALA A 629 -28.88 -52.36 -18.10
C ALA A 629 -29.15 -53.05 -16.73
N ALA A 630 -28.45 -54.12 -16.42
CA ALA A 630 -28.63 -54.88 -15.19
C ALA A 630 -28.13 -54.06 -13.97
N GLY A 631 -26.97 -53.46 -14.04
CA GLY A 631 -26.44 -52.58 -13.01
C GLY A 631 -27.30 -51.33 -12.79
N ALA A 632 -27.87 -50.77 -13.89
CA ALA A 632 -28.81 -49.66 -13.79
C ALA A 632 -30.08 -50.04 -13.04
N HIS A 633 -30.64 -51.23 -13.36
CA HIS A 633 -31.85 -51.78 -12.74
C HIS A 633 -31.62 -52.05 -11.25
N GLU A 634 -30.51 -52.67 -10.88
CA GLU A 634 -30.11 -52.95 -9.50
C GLU A 634 -29.97 -51.63 -8.69
N SER A 635 -29.26 -50.66 -9.22
CA SER A 635 -29.07 -49.36 -8.56
C SER A 635 -30.38 -48.63 -8.32
N LEU A 636 -31.32 -48.59 -9.28
CA LEU A 636 -32.62 -47.98 -9.10
C LEU A 636 -33.53 -48.74 -8.15
N SER A 637 -33.43 -50.06 -8.12
CA SER A 637 -34.16 -50.87 -7.15
C SER A 637 -33.72 -50.57 -5.71
N HIS A 638 -32.40 -50.39 -5.50
CA HIS A 638 -31.88 -49.93 -4.21
C HIS A 638 -32.33 -48.51 -3.89
N ALA A 639 -32.33 -47.58 -4.84
CA ALA A 639 -32.82 -46.20 -4.63
C ALA A 639 -34.31 -46.21 -4.20
N LEU A 640 -35.17 -47.01 -4.87
CA LEU A 640 -36.56 -47.14 -4.55
C LEU A 640 -36.79 -47.75 -3.15
N SER A 641 -36.00 -48.76 -2.78
CA SER A 641 -36.09 -49.37 -1.45
C SER A 641 -35.82 -48.38 -0.31
N LEU A 642 -35.04 -47.35 -0.57
CA LEU A 642 -34.72 -46.27 0.38
C LEU A 642 -35.69 -45.09 0.33
N SER A 643 -36.37 -44.86 -0.79
CA SER A 643 -37.19 -43.66 -1.04
C SER A 643 -38.69 -43.82 -0.75
N HIS A 644 -39.16 -45.03 -0.46
CA HIS A 644 -40.56 -45.35 -0.16
C HIS A 644 -41.58 -44.60 -1.05
N ASP A 645 -41.62 -44.93 -2.37
CA ASP A 645 -42.54 -44.40 -3.39
C ASP A 645 -42.12 -43.13 -4.16
N ASP A 646 -40.85 -42.96 -4.49
CA ASP A 646 -40.39 -41.92 -5.42
C ASP A 646 -40.89 -42.28 -6.85
N SER A 647 -41.95 -41.60 -7.26
CA SER A 647 -42.63 -41.85 -8.55
C SER A 647 -41.73 -41.54 -9.79
N LEU A 648 -40.76 -40.64 -9.64
CA LEU A 648 -39.84 -40.30 -10.73
C LEU A 648 -38.79 -41.41 -10.94
N ILE A 649 -38.26 -41.98 -9.85
CA ILE A 649 -37.35 -43.14 -9.92
C ILE A 649 -38.10 -44.35 -10.50
N ALA A 650 -39.35 -44.61 -10.01
CA ALA A 650 -40.17 -45.71 -10.48
C ALA A 650 -40.50 -45.59 -11.98
N ALA A 651 -40.87 -44.38 -12.46
CA ALA A 651 -41.12 -44.10 -13.85
C ALA A 651 -39.86 -44.33 -14.74
N TYR A 652 -38.71 -43.86 -14.26
CA TYR A 652 -37.46 -44.08 -14.99
C TYR A 652 -37.06 -45.56 -15.01
N LEU A 653 -37.22 -46.30 -13.90
CA LEU A 653 -36.97 -47.73 -13.83
C LEU A 653 -37.88 -48.50 -14.84
N ALA A 654 -39.18 -48.17 -14.89
CA ALA A 654 -40.10 -48.78 -15.86
C ALA A 654 -39.79 -48.48 -17.33
N SER A 655 -39.03 -47.43 -17.64
CA SER A 655 -38.60 -47.08 -18.96
C SER A 655 -37.36 -47.84 -19.44
N LEU A 656 -36.69 -48.57 -18.54
CA LEU A 656 -35.51 -49.35 -18.89
C LEU A 656 -35.89 -50.61 -19.68
N PRO A 657 -35.07 -51.03 -20.67
CA PRO A 657 -35.27 -52.35 -21.31
C PRO A 657 -35.09 -53.46 -20.27
N GLN A 658 -36.01 -54.42 -20.30
CA GLN A 658 -35.94 -55.62 -19.44
C GLN A 658 -34.78 -56.53 -19.83
#